data_093b2a45f70363962f092f14ab11a570
#
_entry.id   093b2a45f70363962f092f14ab11a570
#
_cell.length_a   1.000
_cell.length_b   1.000
_cell.length_c   1.000
_cell.angle_alpha   90.00
_cell.angle_beta   90.00
_cell.angle_gamma   90.00
#
_symmetry.space_group_name_H-M   'P 1'
#
loop_
_entity.id
_entity.type
_entity.pdbx_description
1 polymer ?
#
loop_
_entity_poly.entity_id
_entity_poly.type
_entity_poly.pdbx_seq_one_letter_code
_entity_poly.pdbx_strand_id
1 'polypeptide(L)'
;MRHRSLSPSFLSLSFLPISLLSLFILPASAFAADWQQPTPEELKMTAEPSAPNADAIYLYREDVTDNKNHMEAIYVRLKVLRDEGKKYGDVEITGAGGYFQITDIQGRTIHSDGTIIPFTGKPYEKLLVKTKTLQYKAKVFSLPEVESGSILEYRYKLRYDDNRLVSPEWDVQHALFVRKAHFHYIPTDREVISSIDKGSATSSIAYSQLLPKGSKVVENRGEFDLAVENVPALPREEYEPPMQAFAYRVRFYYTSKRSSQEFWNSYGKSWSHDIDRFASPSPAINDAAKELTSGVTTQDEKLTKLYDAVMKLDNTRYSREHSNDENRAEGVKHIKSAADVLALKRGSPDDLAMLFLALARAAGFHAEAMAVVNRDSDFFEQNYLDGDQFNDLIILVTVDGKERAFDPGERYATYGTLHWRHALAGGIRQQDGHTALVESPSLGYKDTIVQRMADLTLAPDGSITGSVTIICTGQHAMRWRQKALEGDDVALKKDFDDQLQTELPPGLIVQTDHFLGLSDENSNLMIRMKVTGSLGTATGKRIFLPLSIFSAGNRDPFTSSHREEPIDLQYPFLEKDQVTLHLPAGFQVESVPSDARVDLPQSAVYISHAAANGQTITFTRSYVLANMLYDAKEYDKLKGFFDDVSNKDHAQAVLRVASAASSGQ
;
A
#
# COMPACT_ATOMS: atom_id res chain seq x y z
N MET A 1 -16.57 -67.33 -67.28
CA MET A 1 -15.65 -68.39 -67.77
C MET A 1 -14.38 -68.39 -66.92
N ARG A 2 -14.14 -69.57 -66.35
CA ARG A 2 -12.88 -70.15 -65.88
C ARG A 2 -12.02 -69.28 -64.87
N HIS A 3 -12.05 -69.68 -63.65
CA HIS A 3 -11.38 -70.79 -62.95
C HIS A 3 -9.87 -70.62 -62.74
N ARG A 4 -9.51 -70.82 -61.48
CA ARG A 4 -8.39 -71.53 -60.87
C ARG A 4 -7.25 -70.60 -60.40
N SER A 5 -6.58 -70.77 -59.29
CA SER A 5 -6.60 -71.67 -58.14
C SER A 5 -5.21 -71.52 -57.44
N LEU A 6 -5.21 -71.53 -56.15
CA LEU A 6 -4.19 -72.17 -55.26
C LEU A 6 -2.70 -71.80 -55.44
N SER A 7 -1.91 -71.50 -54.48
CA SER A 7 -1.70 -71.83 -53.09
C SER A 7 -0.32 -71.27 -52.60
N PRO A 8 0.14 -71.48 -51.40
CA PRO A 8 0.67 -70.48 -50.51
C PRO A 8 2.23 -70.60 -50.31
N SER A 9 2.83 -69.57 -49.80
CA SER A 9 4.18 -69.76 -49.30
C SER A 9 4.44 -68.80 -48.09
N PHE A 10 4.79 -69.41 -47.10
CA PHE A 10 5.28 -69.11 -45.76
C PHE A 10 6.29 -68.00 -45.59
N LEU A 11 6.22 -67.37 -44.32
CA LEU A 11 7.27 -66.87 -43.45
C LEU A 11 7.88 -65.51 -43.76
N SER A 12 7.68 -64.54 -42.87
CA SER A 12 8.49 -64.33 -41.63
C SER A 12 7.93 -63.26 -40.74
N LEU A 13 7.65 -63.60 -39.47
CA LEU A 13 7.38 -62.66 -38.40
C LEU A 13 8.63 -61.82 -38.11
N SER A 14 8.50 -60.50 -38.20
CA SER A 14 9.39 -59.56 -37.48
C SER A 14 8.53 -58.75 -36.52
N PHE A 15 8.69 -59.03 -35.25
CA PHE A 15 8.12 -58.28 -34.13
C PHE A 15 8.76 -56.90 -34.10
N LEU A 16 7.97 -55.85 -34.33
CA LEU A 16 8.26 -54.46 -33.87
C LEU A 16 7.50 -54.25 -32.57
N PRO A 17 8.14 -53.71 -31.53
CA PRO A 17 7.45 -53.35 -30.31
C PRO A 17 6.60 -52.10 -30.56
N ILE A 18 5.31 -52.25 -30.45
CA ILE A 18 4.35 -51.13 -30.33
C ILE A 18 4.56 -50.53 -28.93
N SER A 19 5.25 -49.39 -28.86
CA SER A 19 5.24 -48.53 -27.67
C SER A 19 3.82 -48.01 -27.49
N LEU A 20 3.11 -48.56 -26.51
CA LEU A 20 1.87 -47.98 -26.00
C LEU A 20 2.19 -46.63 -25.38
N LEU A 21 1.93 -45.57 -26.16
CA LEU A 21 1.81 -44.21 -25.65
C LEU A 21 0.47 -44.19 -24.92
N SER A 22 0.50 -44.43 -23.60
CA SER A 22 -0.64 -44.23 -22.72
C SER A 22 -0.97 -42.76 -22.64
N LEU A 23 -1.91 -42.35 -23.49
CA LEU A 23 -2.56 -41.07 -23.41
C LEU A 23 -3.39 -41.09 -22.11
N PHE A 24 -2.84 -40.50 -21.05
CA PHE A 24 -3.61 -40.20 -19.82
C PHE A 24 -4.65 -39.13 -20.20
N ILE A 25 -5.81 -39.56 -20.63
CA ILE A 25 -7.02 -38.76 -20.61
C ILE A 25 -7.39 -38.66 -19.14
N LEU A 26 -7.01 -37.58 -18.48
CA LEU A 26 -7.58 -37.19 -17.19
C LEU A 26 -9.06 -36.90 -17.41
N PRO A 27 -9.98 -37.60 -16.74
CA PRO A 27 -11.39 -37.26 -16.81
C PRO A 27 -11.55 -35.86 -16.17
N ALA A 28 -12.13 -34.92 -16.92
CA ALA A 28 -12.72 -33.73 -16.38
C ALA A 28 -13.88 -34.17 -15.47
N SER A 29 -13.62 -34.34 -14.19
CA SER A 29 -14.60 -34.76 -13.21
C SER A 29 -14.71 -33.76 -12.10
N ALA A 30 -15.86 -33.13 -12.10
CA ALA A 30 -16.69 -32.82 -10.94
C ALA A 30 -15.96 -32.55 -9.61
N PHE A 31 -16.11 -31.35 -9.18
CA PHE A 31 -15.85 -30.79 -7.86
C PHE A 31 -16.38 -31.64 -6.69
N ALA A 32 -15.63 -32.57 -6.24
CA ALA A 32 -15.49 -33.08 -4.90
C ALA A 32 -14.17 -33.85 -4.87
N ALA A 33 -13.07 -33.16 -5.17
CA ALA A 33 -11.76 -33.79 -5.06
C ALA A 33 -11.58 -34.30 -3.63
N ASP A 34 -11.39 -35.60 -3.49
CA ASP A 34 -10.90 -36.18 -2.25
C ASP A 34 -9.60 -35.47 -1.83
N TRP A 35 -9.38 -35.39 -0.54
CA TRP A 35 -8.12 -34.84 -0.03
C TRP A 35 -6.92 -35.52 -0.69
N GLN A 36 -5.95 -34.74 -1.12
CA GLN A 36 -4.70 -35.32 -1.65
C GLN A 36 -4.03 -36.17 -0.57
N GLN A 37 -3.52 -37.35 -0.97
CA GLN A 37 -2.76 -38.17 -0.05
C GLN A 37 -1.36 -37.60 0.13
N PRO A 38 -0.84 -37.53 1.37
CA PRO A 38 0.51 -37.05 1.59
C PRO A 38 1.53 -38.05 1.03
N THR A 39 2.52 -37.54 0.33
CA THR A 39 3.63 -38.39 -0.13
C THR A 39 4.66 -38.61 1.01
N PRO A 40 5.42 -39.71 0.97
CA PRO A 40 6.50 -39.91 1.94
C PRO A 40 7.55 -38.80 1.92
N GLU A 41 7.75 -38.14 0.77
CA GLU A 41 8.65 -36.99 0.65
C GLU A 41 8.09 -35.78 1.42
N GLU A 42 6.82 -35.44 1.20
CA GLU A 42 6.16 -34.33 1.89
C GLU A 42 6.12 -34.51 3.41
N LEU A 43 5.86 -35.76 3.88
CA LEU A 43 5.87 -36.07 5.31
C LEU A 43 7.24 -35.85 5.96
N LYS A 44 8.32 -36.26 5.27
CA LYS A 44 9.69 -36.20 5.78
C LYS A 44 10.38 -34.85 5.52
N MET A 45 9.75 -33.96 4.77
CA MET A 45 10.33 -32.66 4.40
C MET A 45 10.55 -31.79 5.62
N THR A 46 11.77 -31.31 5.80
CA THR A 46 12.21 -30.37 6.87
C THR A 46 12.73 -29.05 6.31
N ALA A 47 12.97 -28.94 5.01
CA ALA A 47 13.44 -27.73 4.34
C ALA A 47 13.01 -27.74 2.86
N GLU A 48 12.99 -26.58 2.24
CA GLU A 48 12.82 -26.38 0.81
C GLU A 48 14.11 -25.75 0.24
N PRO A 49 14.83 -26.43 -0.65
CA PRO A 49 16.09 -25.91 -1.19
C PRO A 49 15.96 -24.55 -1.90
N SER A 50 14.82 -24.30 -2.56
CA SER A 50 14.51 -23.04 -3.24
C SER A 50 14.04 -21.95 -2.28
N ALA A 51 13.80 -22.27 -1.00
CA ALA A 51 13.38 -21.32 0.04
C ALA A 51 14.00 -21.75 1.40
N PRO A 52 15.33 -21.72 1.56
CA PRO A 52 16.04 -22.34 2.69
C PRO A 52 15.71 -21.72 4.05
N ASN A 53 15.21 -20.49 4.07
CA ASN A 53 14.83 -19.78 5.29
C ASN A 53 13.31 -19.74 5.55
N ALA A 54 12.52 -20.45 4.75
CA ALA A 54 11.06 -20.41 4.89
C ALA A 54 10.60 -21.07 6.20
N ASP A 55 9.67 -20.41 6.89
CA ASP A 55 8.97 -20.97 8.05
C ASP A 55 7.93 -22.02 7.61
N ALA A 56 7.32 -21.80 6.44
CA ALA A 56 6.37 -22.68 5.79
C ALA A 56 6.38 -22.44 4.28
N ILE A 57 5.84 -23.42 3.51
CA ILE A 57 5.68 -23.30 2.06
C ILE A 57 4.32 -23.86 1.64
N TYR A 58 3.79 -23.37 0.53
CA TYR A 58 2.68 -24.03 -0.14
C TYR A 58 3.21 -25.24 -0.93
N LEU A 59 2.73 -26.42 -0.60
CA LEU A 59 2.95 -27.62 -1.39
C LEU A 59 2.07 -27.61 -2.62
N TYR A 60 0.80 -27.18 -2.44
CA TYR A 60 -0.18 -27.08 -3.51
C TYR A 60 -1.23 -26.01 -3.20
N ARG A 61 -1.59 -25.24 -4.23
CA ARG A 61 -2.76 -24.36 -4.21
C ARG A 61 -3.61 -24.64 -5.44
N GLU A 62 -4.93 -24.55 -5.27
CA GLU A 62 -5.87 -24.58 -6.39
C GLU A 62 -6.92 -23.51 -6.19
N ASP A 63 -7.20 -22.82 -7.30
CA ASP A 63 -8.20 -21.77 -7.37
C ASP A 63 -9.05 -22.03 -8.61
N VAL A 64 -10.34 -22.24 -8.42
CA VAL A 64 -11.27 -22.52 -9.49
C VAL A 64 -12.45 -21.57 -9.41
N THR A 65 -12.52 -20.63 -10.34
CA THR A 65 -13.65 -19.72 -10.50
C THR A 65 -14.63 -20.30 -11.53
N ASP A 66 -15.87 -20.55 -11.13
CA ASP A 66 -16.93 -21.06 -11.98
C ASP A 66 -18.11 -20.07 -12.00
N ASN A 67 -18.14 -19.23 -13.03
CA ASN A 67 -19.22 -18.26 -13.23
C ASN A 67 -20.55 -18.90 -13.69
N LYS A 68 -20.54 -20.16 -14.18
CA LYS A 68 -21.77 -20.87 -14.51
C LYS A 68 -22.52 -21.34 -13.26
N ASN A 69 -21.75 -21.66 -12.21
CA ASN A 69 -22.28 -22.10 -10.91
C ASN A 69 -22.18 -21.04 -9.81
N HIS A 70 -21.80 -19.82 -10.16
CA HIS A 70 -21.66 -18.67 -9.25
C HIS A 70 -20.84 -18.98 -8.00
N MET A 71 -19.63 -19.54 -8.20
CA MET A 71 -18.75 -19.92 -7.11
C MET A 71 -17.28 -19.83 -7.49
N GLU A 72 -16.47 -19.65 -6.45
CA GLU A 72 -15.04 -19.87 -6.45
C GLU A 72 -14.70 -20.93 -5.42
N ALA A 73 -13.86 -21.89 -5.77
CA ALA A 73 -13.43 -22.98 -4.90
C ALA A 73 -11.92 -22.91 -4.70
N ILE A 74 -11.52 -22.83 -3.45
CA ILE A 74 -10.11 -22.71 -3.05
C ILE A 74 -9.69 -23.98 -2.29
N TYR A 75 -8.53 -24.53 -2.64
CA TYR A 75 -7.85 -25.59 -1.91
C TYR A 75 -6.41 -25.20 -1.62
N VAL A 76 -6.00 -25.37 -0.37
CA VAL A 76 -4.66 -25.02 0.12
C VAL A 76 -4.05 -26.19 0.84
N ARG A 77 -2.80 -26.49 0.50
CA ARG A 77 -1.95 -27.47 1.15
C ARG A 77 -0.60 -26.84 1.47
N LEU A 78 -0.25 -26.79 2.77
CA LEU A 78 0.91 -26.06 3.26
C LEU A 78 1.76 -26.97 4.14
N LYS A 79 3.10 -26.88 4.03
CA LYS A 79 4.05 -27.55 4.91
C LYS A 79 4.63 -26.56 5.90
N VAL A 80 4.50 -26.87 7.20
CA VAL A 80 5.18 -26.16 8.29
C VAL A 80 6.61 -26.68 8.38
N LEU A 81 7.60 -25.81 8.21
CA LEU A 81 9.01 -26.21 8.26
C LEU A 81 9.69 -25.88 9.58
N ARG A 82 9.24 -24.80 10.25
CA ARG A 82 9.78 -24.28 11.50
C ARG A 82 8.66 -23.92 12.47
N ASP A 83 9.00 -23.66 13.72
CA ASP A 83 8.02 -23.30 14.75
C ASP A 83 7.28 -21.99 14.46
N GLU A 84 7.95 -21.03 13.83
CA GLU A 84 7.36 -19.76 13.38
C GLU A 84 6.28 -19.97 12.31
N GLY A 85 6.32 -21.07 11.60
CA GLY A 85 5.32 -21.46 10.59
C GLY A 85 4.01 -22.00 11.18
N LYS A 86 3.93 -22.31 12.48
CA LYS A 86 2.70 -22.77 13.15
C LYS A 86 1.57 -21.76 13.07
N LYS A 87 1.89 -20.46 12.96
CA LYS A 87 0.92 -19.37 12.78
C LYS A 87 -0.01 -19.55 11.58
N TYR A 88 0.41 -20.29 10.56
CA TYR A 88 -0.40 -20.58 9.39
C TYR A 88 -1.52 -21.61 9.63
N GLY A 89 -1.55 -22.19 10.83
CA GLY A 89 -2.69 -22.98 11.32
C GLY A 89 -3.89 -22.13 11.71
N ASP A 90 -3.70 -20.84 11.98
CA ASP A 90 -4.77 -19.87 12.17
C ASP A 90 -5.17 -19.28 10.82
N VAL A 91 -6.30 -19.76 10.30
CA VAL A 91 -6.78 -19.43 8.96
C VAL A 91 -7.82 -18.33 9.05
N GLU A 92 -7.59 -17.24 8.35
CA GLU A 92 -8.54 -16.14 8.16
C GLU A 92 -8.93 -16.07 6.68
N ILE A 93 -10.21 -16.36 6.37
CA ILE A 93 -10.76 -16.28 5.02
C ILE A 93 -11.55 -14.98 4.92
N THR A 94 -11.06 -14.04 4.14
CA THR A 94 -11.72 -12.76 3.86
C THR A 94 -12.71 -12.88 2.70
N GLY A 95 -13.56 -11.86 2.49
CA GLY A 95 -14.51 -11.81 1.37
C GLY A 95 -15.95 -12.19 1.73
N ALA A 96 -16.25 -12.47 3.02
CA ALA A 96 -17.63 -12.65 3.44
C ALA A 96 -18.33 -11.30 3.63
N GLY A 97 -19.45 -11.11 2.98
CA GLY A 97 -20.29 -9.92 3.13
C GLY A 97 -20.81 -9.39 1.80
N GLY A 98 -21.84 -8.58 1.86
CA GLY A 98 -22.49 -8.09 0.67
C GLY A 98 -23.08 -9.23 -0.16
N TYR A 99 -22.49 -9.49 -1.32
CA TYR A 99 -22.97 -10.49 -2.29
C TYR A 99 -22.22 -11.82 -2.21
N PHE A 100 -21.25 -11.96 -1.30
CA PHE A 100 -20.40 -13.15 -1.17
C PHE A 100 -20.65 -13.91 0.14
N GLN A 101 -20.71 -15.21 0.05
CA GLN A 101 -20.87 -16.11 1.18
C GLN A 101 -19.77 -17.17 1.19
N ILE A 102 -19.04 -17.29 2.32
CA ILE A 102 -18.06 -18.36 2.50
C ILE A 102 -18.77 -19.59 3.04
N THR A 103 -18.69 -20.69 2.29
CA THR A 103 -19.35 -21.98 2.59
C THR A 103 -18.35 -23.15 2.50
N ASP A 104 -18.80 -24.32 2.90
CA ASP A 104 -18.08 -25.59 2.72
C ASP A 104 -16.65 -25.61 3.30
N ILE A 105 -16.42 -24.87 4.41
CA ILE A 105 -15.12 -24.82 5.06
C ILE A 105 -14.80 -26.20 5.66
N GLN A 106 -13.67 -26.76 5.26
CA GLN A 106 -13.12 -27.99 5.78
C GLN A 106 -11.61 -27.83 5.99
N GLY A 107 -11.05 -28.56 6.94
CA GLY A 107 -9.61 -28.53 7.17
C GLY A 107 -9.12 -29.76 7.91
N ARG A 108 -7.81 -29.98 7.90
CA ARG A 108 -7.13 -31.04 8.64
C ARG A 108 -5.66 -30.70 8.83
N THR A 109 -5.07 -31.27 9.88
CA THR A 109 -3.63 -31.30 10.10
C THR A 109 -3.14 -32.73 9.87
N ILE A 110 -2.02 -32.89 9.18
CA ILE A 110 -1.36 -34.18 8.97
C ILE A 110 0.02 -34.08 9.60
N HIS A 111 0.31 -34.92 10.58
CA HIS A 111 1.61 -34.98 11.24
C HIS A 111 2.66 -35.67 10.37
N SER A 112 3.92 -35.53 10.74
CA SER A 112 5.05 -36.12 10.00
C SER A 112 5.05 -37.66 9.98
N ASP A 113 4.36 -38.29 10.93
CA ASP A 113 4.14 -39.75 10.99
C ASP A 113 2.96 -40.23 10.10
N GLY A 114 2.22 -39.29 9.49
CA GLY A 114 1.05 -39.56 8.67
C GLY A 114 -0.27 -39.53 9.44
N THR A 115 -0.27 -39.27 10.76
CA THR A 115 -1.51 -39.14 11.53
C THR A 115 -2.32 -37.95 11.05
N ILE A 116 -3.61 -38.17 10.80
CA ILE A 116 -4.54 -37.15 10.27
C ILE A 116 -5.50 -36.71 11.36
N ILE A 117 -5.53 -35.41 11.65
CA ILE A 117 -6.41 -34.80 12.65
C ILE A 117 -7.35 -33.83 11.94
N PRO A 118 -8.65 -34.21 11.79
CA PRO A 118 -9.62 -33.35 11.10
C PRO A 118 -10.01 -32.14 11.94
N PHE A 119 -10.24 -31.02 11.29
CA PHE A 119 -10.89 -29.86 11.90
C PHE A 119 -12.38 -30.15 12.10
N THR A 120 -12.80 -30.23 13.34
CA THR A 120 -14.20 -30.49 13.74
C THR A 120 -14.89 -29.26 14.34
N GLY A 121 -14.14 -28.16 14.46
CA GLY A 121 -14.62 -26.89 15.00
C GLY A 121 -15.61 -26.17 14.08
N LYS A 122 -16.18 -25.08 14.58
CA LYS A 122 -16.99 -24.16 13.77
C LYS A 122 -16.19 -22.88 13.54
N PRO A 123 -16.02 -22.42 12.30
CA PRO A 123 -15.46 -21.11 12.03
C PRO A 123 -16.31 -20.02 12.67
N TYR A 124 -15.68 -19.01 13.27
CA TYR A 124 -16.39 -17.84 13.78
C TYR A 124 -16.27 -16.65 12.81
N GLU A 125 -17.20 -15.72 12.90
CA GLU A 125 -17.17 -14.51 12.11
C GLU A 125 -16.39 -13.40 12.83
N LYS A 126 -15.40 -12.85 12.16
CA LYS A 126 -14.67 -11.66 12.58
C LYS A 126 -15.12 -10.50 11.70
N LEU A 127 -15.59 -9.43 12.31
CA LEU A 127 -15.95 -8.22 11.59
C LEU A 127 -14.67 -7.44 11.27
N LEU A 128 -14.36 -7.27 9.99
CA LEU A 128 -13.19 -6.51 9.52
C LEU A 128 -13.54 -5.04 9.32
N VAL A 129 -14.62 -4.78 8.58
CA VAL A 129 -15.12 -3.44 8.29
C VAL A 129 -16.63 -3.47 8.37
N LYS A 130 -17.21 -2.45 8.99
CA LYS A 130 -18.66 -2.25 9.03
C LYS A 130 -18.99 -0.88 8.46
N THR A 131 -19.56 -0.88 7.26
CA THR A 131 -20.24 0.29 6.70
C THR A 131 -21.76 0.09 6.77
N LYS A 132 -22.55 1.10 6.42
CA LYS A 132 -24.03 1.00 6.45
C LYS A 132 -24.61 0.00 5.46
N THR A 133 -23.96 -0.12 4.31
CA THR A 133 -24.45 -0.91 3.18
C THR A 133 -23.64 -2.18 3.00
N LEU A 134 -22.47 -2.27 3.61
CA LEU A 134 -21.54 -3.37 3.42
C LEU A 134 -20.88 -3.74 4.75
N GLN A 135 -20.91 -5.01 5.07
CA GLN A 135 -20.14 -5.59 6.17
C GLN A 135 -19.13 -6.54 5.58
N TYR A 136 -17.85 -6.19 5.69
CA TYR A 136 -16.78 -7.14 5.39
C TYR A 136 -16.50 -7.97 6.62
N LYS A 137 -16.63 -9.27 6.47
CA LYS A 137 -16.37 -10.24 7.51
C LYS A 137 -15.31 -11.22 7.04
N ALA A 138 -14.59 -11.77 7.99
CA ALA A 138 -13.76 -12.95 7.77
C ALA A 138 -14.39 -14.15 8.48
N LYS A 139 -14.19 -15.33 7.92
CA LYS A 139 -14.35 -16.59 8.62
C LYS A 139 -12.99 -16.99 9.16
N VAL A 140 -12.91 -17.19 10.48
CA VAL A 140 -11.65 -17.53 11.18
C VAL A 140 -11.80 -18.87 11.85
N PHE A 141 -10.76 -19.69 11.73
CA PHE A 141 -10.67 -20.97 12.42
C PHE A 141 -9.20 -21.39 12.59
N SER A 142 -8.93 -22.21 13.60
CA SER A 142 -7.60 -22.76 13.84
C SER A 142 -7.59 -24.26 13.53
N LEU A 143 -6.63 -24.69 12.73
CA LEU A 143 -6.39 -26.11 12.48
C LEU A 143 -5.85 -26.78 13.77
N PRO A 144 -6.24 -28.02 14.07
CA PRO A 144 -5.88 -28.66 15.32
C PRO A 144 -4.42 -29.13 15.33
N GLU A 145 -3.79 -29.13 16.49
CA GLU A 145 -2.51 -29.76 16.80
C GLU A 145 -1.38 -29.48 15.79
N VAL A 146 -1.21 -28.21 15.44
CA VAL A 146 -0.19 -27.78 14.50
C VAL A 146 1.18 -27.79 15.14
N GLU A 147 2.12 -28.52 14.54
CA GLU A 147 3.52 -28.60 14.97
C GLU A 147 4.50 -28.44 13.79
N SER A 148 5.77 -28.24 14.10
CA SER A 148 6.81 -28.25 13.06
C SER A 148 6.83 -29.61 12.37
N GLY A 149 6.85 -29.61 11.03
CA GLY A 149 6.73 -30.82 10.22
C GLY A 149 5.29 -31.17 9.81
N SER A 150 4.25 -30.51 10.36
CA SER A 150 2.86 -30.74 9.94
C SER A 150 2.60 -30.29 8.50
N ILE A 151 1.67 -31.00 7.85
CA ILE A 151 1.01 -30.52 6.63
C ILE A 151 -0.37 -30.02 7.02
N LEU A 152 -0.68 -28.79 6.65
CA LEU A 152 -1.96 -28.13 6.88
C LEU A 152 -2.75 -28.15 5.58
N GLU A 153 -3.98 -28.60 5.62
CA GLU A 153 -4.87 -28.61 4.48
C GLU A 153 -6.21 -27.98 4.84
N TYR A 154 -6.68 -27.11 3.98
CA TYR A 154 -8.04 -26.59 4.07
C TYR A 154 -8.61 -26.26 2.70
N ARG A 155 -9.92 -26.22 2.63
CA ARG A 155 -10.68 -25.83 1.44
C ARG A 155 -11.96 -25.13 1.83
N TYR A 156 -12.44 -24.30 0.93
CA TYR A 156 -13.68 -23.55 1.09
C TYR A 156 -14.23 -23.13 -0.26
N LYS A 157 -15.47 -22.62 -0.24
CA LYS A 157 -16.10 -22.01 -1.41
C LYS A 157 -16.58 -20.61 -1.09
N LEU A 158 -16.39 -19.70 -2.03
CA LEU A 158 -17.04 -18.41 -2.10
C LEU A 158 -18.21 -18.55 -3.05
N ARG A 159 -19.43 -18.31 -2.58
CA ARG A 159 -20.64 -18.28 -3.44
C ARG A 159 -21.08 -16.84 -3.59
N TYR A 160 -21.54 -16.47 -4.78
CA TYR A 160 -22.07 -15.15 -5.09
C TYR A 160 -23.44 -15.23 -5.77
N ASP A 161 -24.17 -14.11 -5.73
CA ASP A 161 -25.53 -14.04 -6.22
C ASP A 161 -25.63 -14.33 -7.74
N ASP A 162 -26.72 -14.95 -8.18
CA ASP A 162 -26.93 -15.38 -9.58
C ASP A 162 -26.93 -14.22 -10.60
N ASN A 163 -27.09 -12.98 -10.15
CA ASN A 163 -27.03 -11.79 -10.99
C ASN A 163 -25.63 -11.12 -11.01
N ARG A 164 -24.62 -11.80 -10.48
CA ARG A 164 -23.24 -11.33 -10.44
C ARG A 164 -22.34 -12.19 -11.32
N LEU A 165 -21.42 -11.49 -12.01
CA LEU A 165 -20.29 -12.12 -12.66
C LEU A 165 -19.03 -11.64 -11.94
N VAL A 166 -18.10 -12.53 -11.75
CA VAL A 166 -16.80 -12.23 -11.18
C VAL A 166 -15.76 -12.27 -12.30
N SER A 167 -14.98 -11.22 -12.40
CA SER A 167 -13.74 -11.23 -13.17
C SER A 167 -12.63 -11.71 -12.24
N PRO A 168 -12.16 -12.95 -12.35
CA PRO A 168 -11.19 -13.46 -11.40
C PRO A 168 -9.84 -12.78 -11.53
N GLU A 169 -9.17 -12.65 -10.39
CA GLU A 169 -7.76 -12.36 -10.31
C GLU A 169 -7.05 -13.58 -9.73
N TRP A 170 -6.11 -14.13 -10.47
CA TRP A 170 -5.28 -15.21 -9.99
C TRP A 170 -4.01 -14.66 -9.35
N ASP A 171 -3.96 -14.73 -8.05
CA ASP A 171 -2.74 -14.44 -7.27
C ASP A 171 -1.78 -15.62 -7.39
N VAL A 172 -0.81 -15.51 -8.28
CA VAL A 172 0.14 -16.60 -8.56
C VAL A 172 1.30 -16.59 -7.56
N GLN A 173 1.72 -15.41 -7.12
CA GLN A 173 2.80 -15.23 -6.17
C GLN A 173 2.26 -14.81 -4.80
N HIS A 174 2.82 -15.40 -3.75
CA HIS A 174 2.36 -15.20 -2.37
C HIS A 174 3.53 -14.89 -1.43
N ALA A 175 3.20 -14.54 -0.19
CA ALA A 175 4.20 -14.34 0.87
C ALA A 175 5.01 -15.61 1.22
N LEU A 176 4.57 -16.79 0.75
CA LEU A 176 5.27 -18.06 0.89
C LEU A 176 5.64 -18.62 -0.47
N PHE A 177 6.75 -19.36 -0.53
CA PHE A 177 7.13 -20.13 -1.70
C PHE A 177 6.03 -21.12 -2.08
N VAL A 178 5.73 -21.25 -3.38
CA VAL A 178 4.70 -22.16 -3.90
C VAL A 178 5.36 -23.24 -4.76
N ARG A 179 5.31 -24.48 -4.30
CA ARG A 179 5.83 -25.62 -5.09
C ARG A 179 4.99 -25.86 -6.35
N LYS A 180 3.67 -25.87 -6.18
CA LYS A 180 2.72 -26.06 -7.29
C LYS A 180 1.45 -25.26 -7.06
N ALA A 181 0.94 -24.64 -8.12
CA ALA A 181 -0.41 -24.08 -8.12
C ALA A 181 -1.11 -24.37 -9.44
N HIS A 182 -2.42 -24.49 -9.34
CA HIS A 182 -3.33 -24.67 -10.47
C HIS A 182 -4.48 -23.67 -10.36
N PHE A 183 -4.74 -22.98 -11.44
CA PHE A 183 -5.82 -22.00 -11.57
C PHE A 183 -6.69 -22.38 -12.73
N HIS A 184 -8.01 -22.36 -12.53
CA HIS A 184 -8.98 -22.68 -13.55
C HIS A 184 -10.14 -21.69 -13.54
N TYR A 185 -10.51 -21.18 -14.71
CA TYR A 185 -11.63 -20.26 -14.86
C TYR A 185 -12.63 -20.77 -15.89
N ILE A 186 -13.89 -20.95 -15.45
CA ILE A 186 -15.04 -21.32 -16.25
C ILE A 186 -15.95 -20.09 -16.40
N PRO A 187 -15.86 -19.37 -17.51
CA PRO A 187 -16.71 -18.19 -17.73
C PRO A 187 -18.17 -18.57 -17.94
N THR A 188 -19.06 -17.61 -17.72
CA THR A 188 -20.47 -17.76 -18.10
C THR A 188 -20.65 -17.70 -19.62
N ASP A 189 -21.84 -18.06 -20.10
CA ASP A 189 -22.16 -18.05 -21.53
C ASP A 189 -22.15 -16.60 -22.09
N ARG A 190 -21.68 -16.47 -23.33
CA ARG A 190 -21.57 -15.18 -24.04
C ARG A 190 -22.90 -14.44 -24.18
N GLU A 191 -24.02 -15.13 -24.21
CA GLU A 191 -25.36 -14.54 -24.30
C GLU A 191 -25.73 -13.78 -23.02
N VAL A 192 -25.34 -14.29 -21.85
CA VAL A 192 -25.56 -13.62 -20.55
C VAL A 192 -24.73 -12.34 -20.47
N ILE A 193 -23.47 -12.39 -20.92
CA ILE A 193 -22.59 -11.22 -20.94
C ILE A 193 -23.15 -10.13 -21.86
N SER A 194 -23.66 -10.48 -23.05
CA SER A 194 -24.24 -9.52 -23.99
C SER A 194 -25.50 -8.83 -23.47
N SER A 195 -26.27 -9.49 -22.61
CA SER A 195 -27.48 -8.90 -21.98
C SER A 195 -27.13 -7.89 -20.89
N ILE A 196 -26.02 -8.06 -20.20
CA ILE A 196 -25.52 -7.16 -19.17
C ILE A 196 -24.91 -5.89 -19.79
N ASP A 197 -24.24 -6.00 -20.92
CA ASP A 197 -23.59 -4.89 -21.63
C ASP A 197 -24.55 -4.07 -22.55
N LYS A 198 -25.85 -4.11 -22.29
CA LYS A 198 -26.91 -3.30 -22.88
C LYS A 198 -26.74 -2.97 -24.38
N GLY A 199 -26.52 -4.00 -25.20
CA GLY A 199 -26.50 -3.84 -26.65
C GLY A 199 -25.13 -3.67 -27.29
N SER A 200 -24.06 -3.88 -26.58
CA SER A 200 -22.72 -4.01 -27.17
C SER A 200 -22.54 -5.36 -27.86
N ALA A 201 -21.97 -5.34 -29.03
CA ALA A 201 -21.68 -6.57 -29.78
C ALA A 201 -20.71 -7.46 -29.00
N THR A 202 -21.12 -8.67 -28.72
CA THR A 202 -20.33 -9.78 -28.14
C THR A 202 -19.12 -9.37 -27.30
N SER A 203 -19.30 -9.24 -25.99
CA SER A 203 -18.19 -9.13 -25.06
C SER A 203 -17.30 -10.37 -25.15
N SER A 204 -16.01 -10.17 -25.15
CA SER A 204 -14.99 -11.21 -25.05
C SER A 204 -14.31 -11.13 -23.69
N ILE A 205 -13.78 -12.26 -23.23
CA ILE A 205 -12.92 -12.29 -22.07
C ILE A 205 -11.51 -12.04 -22.55
N ALA A 206 -10.84 -11.16 -21.84
CA ALA A 206 -9.42 -10.88 -22.00
C ALA A 206 -8.74 -10.92 -20.62
N TYR A 207 -7.44 -10.88 -20.61
CA TYR A 207 -6.68 -10.83 -19.36
C TYR A 207 -5.37 -10.07 -19.56
N SER A 208 -4.93 -9.44 -18.47
CA SER A 208 -3.58 -8.98 -18.26
C SER A 208 -2.83 -9.99 -17.40
N GLN A 209 -1.53 -10.17 -17.62
CA GLN A 209 -0.75 -11.14 -16.88
C GLN A 209 0.68 -10.67 -16.61
N LEU A 210 1.16 -10.99 -15.42
CA LEU A 210 2.57 -11.03 -15.07
C LEU A 210 2.86 -12.44 -14.54
N LEU A 211 3.68 -13.22 -15.24
CA LEU A 211 3.88 -14.63 -14.93
C LEU A 211 5.37 -15.01 -14.87
N PRO A 212 5.73 -16.06 -14.12
CA PRO A 212 7.07 -16.64 -14.18
C PRO A 212 7.45 -17.03 -15.60
N LYS A 213 8.73 -16.88 -15.93
CA LYS A 213 9.24 -17.22 -17.27
C LYS A 213 8.88 -18.65 -17.67
N GLY A 214 8.25 -18.80 -18.82
CA GLY A 214 7.84 -20.08 -19.37
C GLY A 214 6.42 -20.52 -18.99
N SER A 215 5.78 -19.86 -18.04
CA SER A 215 4.37 -20.06 -17.71
C SER A 215 3.47 -19.30 -18.68
N LYS A 216 2.29 -19.83 -18.94
CA LYS A 216 1.29 -19.16 -19.78
C LYS A 216 -0.12 -19.65 -19.43
N VAL A 217 -1.08 -18.78 -19.58
CA VAL A 217 -2.50 -19.15 -19.55
C VAL A 217 -2.82 -19.94 -20.82
N VAL A 218 -3.54 -21.05 -20.66
CA VAL A 218 -3.99 -21.92 -21.77
C VAL A 218 -5.50 -21.80 -21.87
N GLU A 219 -5.99 -21.38 -23.04
CA GLU A 219 -7.44 -21.40 -23.35
C GLU A 219 -7.81 -22.72 -24.03
N ASN A 220 -8.80 -23.39 -23.47
CA ASN A 220 -9.35 -24.61 -24.03
C ASN A 220 -10.88 -24.58 -23.96
N ARG A 221 -11.54 -24.60 -25.13
CA ARG A 221 -13.01 -24.55 -25.25
C ARG A 221 -13.68 -23.41 -24.53
N GLY A 222 -12.99 -22.28 -24.40
CA GLY A 222 -13.47 -21.08 -23.71
C GLY A 222 -13.29 -21.11 -22.17
N GLU A 223 -12.61 -22.09 -21.65
CA GLU A 223 -12.14 -22.15 -20.27
C GLU A 223 -10.65 -21.84 -20.23
N PHE A 224 -10.17 -21.31 -19.12
CA PHE A 224 -8.79 -20.86 -18.97
C PHE A 224 -8.10 -21.65 -17.86
N ASP A 225 -6.90 -22.12 -18.14
CA ASP A 225 -6.07 -22.90 -17.23
C ASP A 225 -4.67 -22.30 -17.09
N LEU A 226 -4.13 -22.34 -15.87
CA LEU A 226 -2.74 -22.02 -15.57
C LEU A 226 -2.20 -23.01 -14.54
N ALA A 227 -1.12 -23.68 -14.88
CA ALA A 227 -0.33 -24.45 -13.92
C ALA A 227 1.05 -23.82 -13.77
N VAL A 228 1.49 -23.63 -12.55
CA VAL A 228 2.82 -23.09 -12.22
C VAL A 228 3.51 -23.94 -11.18
N GLU A 229 4.84 -23.93 -11.21
CA GLU A 229 5.67 -24.65 -10.26
C GLU A 229 6.84 -23.75 -9.81
N ASN A 230 7.29 -23.95 -8.55
CA ASN A 230 8.44 -23.30 -7.97
C ASN A 230 8.40 -21.76 -8.04
N VAL A 231 7.25 -21.20 -7.65
CA VAL A 231 7.08 -19.75 -7.60
C VAL A 231 7.73 -19.21 -6.33
N PRO A 232 8.69 -18.27 -6.43
CA PRO A 232 9.35 -17.70 -5.26
C PRO A 232 8.36 -16.94 -4.38
N ALA A 233 8.65 -16.89 -3.09
CA ALA A 233 7.92 -16.01 -2.18
C ALA A 233 8.08 -14.55 -2.60
N LEU A 234 7.07 -13.73 -2.34
CA LEU A 234 7.20 -12.28 -2.45
C LEU A 234 8.33 -11.81 -1.52
N PRO A 235 9.28 -11.04 -2.01
CA PRO A 235 10.27 -10.42 -1.15
C PRO A 235 9.57 -9.53 -0.11
N ARG A 236 10.19 -9.32 1.03
CA ARG A 236 9.75 -8.34 2.04
C ARG A 236 10.95 -7.47 2.36
N GLU A 237 10.94 -6.30 1.77
CA GLU A 237 12.00 -5.32 1.91
C GLU A 237 11.40 -3.99 2.36
N GLU A 238 12.21 -3.15 3.00
CA GLU A 238 11.76 -1.80 3.34
C GLU A 238 11.55 -0.97 2.07
N TYR A 239 10.58 -0.07 2.11
CA TYR A 239 10.24 0.80 0.98
C TYR A 239 9.87 0.04 -0.30
N GLU A 240 9.16 -1.07 -0.15
CA GLU A 240 8.55 -1.74 -1.30
C GLU A 240 7.41 -0.89 -1.87
N PRO A 241 7.27 -0.81 -3.19
CA PRO A 241 6.04 -0.33 -3.80
C PRO A 241 4.89 -1.31 -3.48
N PRO A 242 3.62 -0.98 -3.78
CA PRO A 242 2.53 -1.92 -3.57
C PRO A 242 2.82 -3.24 -4.30
N MET A 243 2.98 -4.31 -3.52
CA MET A 243 3.45 -5.61 -4.04
C MET A 243 2.51 -6.20 -5.08
N GLN A 244 1.22 -5.86 -5.03
CA GLN A 244 0.25 -6.27 -6.04
C GLN A 244 0.65 -5.82 -7.46
N ALA A 245 1.37 -4.70 -7.59
CA ALA A 245 1.85 -4.21 -8.87
C ALA A 245 2.96 -5.09 -9.48
N PHE A 246 3.72 -5.83 -8.67
CA PHE A 246 4.90 -6.59 -9.08
C PHE A 246 4.74 -8.11 -8.89
N ALA A 247 3.74 -8.55 -8.13
CA ALA A 247 3.45 -9.97 -7.92
C ALA A 247 3.03 -10.66 -9.23
N TYR A 248 3.45 -11.90 -9.40
CA TYR A 248 2.92 -12.73 -10.49
C TYR A 248 1.43 -12.94 -10.32
N ARG A 249 0.65 -12.58 -11.35
CA ARG A 249 -0.80 -12.60 -11.35
C ARG A 249 -1.39 -12.71 -12.74
N VAL A 250 -2.70 -13.03 -12.81
CA VAL A 250 -3.53 -12.92 -14.02
C VAL A 250 -4.82 -12.20 -13.64
N ARG A 251 -5.13 -11.09 -14.29
CA ARG A 251 -6.35 -10.31 -14.09
C ARG A 251 -7.25 -10.48 -15.31
N PHE A 252 -8.41 -11.11 -15.16
CA PHE A 252 -9.39 -11.24 -16.21
C PHE A 252 -10.35 -10.06 -16.24
N TYR A 253 -10.85 -9.72 -17.41
CA TYR A 253 -11.86 -8.69 -17.59
C TYR A 253 -12.73 -8.98 -18.83
N TYR A 254 -13.96 -8.44 -18.81
CA TYR A 254 -14.87 -8.52 -19.93
C TYR A 254 -14.80 -7.23 -20.75
N THR A 255 -14.65 -7.35 -22.07
CA THR A 255 -14.59 -6.19 -22.95
C THR A 255 -15.24 -6.46 -24.30
N SER A 256 -15.92 -5.45 -24.83
CA SER A 256 -16.37 -5.39 -26.21
C SER A 256 -15.41 -4.64 -27.13
N LYS A 257 -14.33 -4.08 -26.56
CA LYS A 257 -13.37 -3.25 -27.30
C LYS A 257 -12.22 -4.07 -27.86
N ARG A 258 -11.76 -3.67 -29.05
CA ARG A 258 -10.73 -4.41 -29.80
C ARG A 258 -9.30 -3.99 -29.43
N SER A 259 -9.13 -2.85 -28.76
CA SER A 259 -7.84 -2.33 -28.38
C SER A 259 -7.92 -1.52 -27.08
N SER A 260 -6.80 -1.40 -26.38
CA SER A 260 -6.62 -0.55 -25.20
C SER A 260 -7.03 0.91 -25.51
N GLN A 261 -6.60 1.45 -26.65
CA GLN A 261 -6.94 2.82 -27.01
C GLN A 261 -8.45 3.02 -27.23
N GLU A 262 -9.13 2.08 -27.89
CA GLU A 262 -10.58 2.15 -28.07
C GLU A 262 -11.32 2.08 -26.73
N PHE A 263 -10.85 1.20 -25.82
CA PHE A 263 -11.40 1.10 -24.49
C PHE A 263 -11.28 2.41 -23.73
N TRP A 264 -10.06 2.93 -23.58
CA TRP A 264 -9.81 4.13 -22.78
C TRP A 264 -10.46 5.38 -23.37
N ASN A 265 -10.54 5.50 -24.69
CA ASN A 265 -11.30 6.59 -25.33
C ASN A 265 -12.80 6.50 -25.01
N SER A 266 -13.37 5.29 -25.04
CA SER A 266 -14.80 5.07 -24.74
C SER A 266 -15.09 5.30 -23.27
N TYR A 267 -14.27 4.73 -22.38
CA TYR A 267 -14.36 4.89 -20.94
C TYR A 267 -14.22 6.36 -20.54
N GLY A 268 -13.16 7.01 -21.02
CA GLY A 268 -12.88 8.41 -20.71
C GLY A 268 -14.00 9.36 -21.14
N LYS A 269 -14.60 9.12 -22.32
CA LYS A 269 -15.75 9.90 -22.77
C LYS A 269 -16.96 9.74 -21.84
N SER A 270 -17.27 8.53 -21.40
CA SER A 270 -18.37 8.27 -20.47
C SER A 270 -18.08 8.89 -19.09
N TRP A 271 -16.90 8.61 -18.55
CA TRP A 271 -16.45 9.15 -17.27
C TRP A 271 -16.45 10.68 -17.26
N SER A 272 -15.86 11.31 -18.26
CA SER A 272 -15.84 12.78 -18.37
C SER A 272 -17.25 13.39 -18.43
N HIS A 273 -18.18 12.75 -19.15
CA HIS A 273 -19.57 13.16 -19.19
C HIS A 273 -20.24 13.08 -17.80
N ASP A 274 -19.95 12.03 -17.04
CA ASP A 274 -20.50 11.86 -15.70
C ASP A 274 -19.95 12.90 -14.71
N ILE A 275 -18.66 13.24 -14.79
CA ILE A 275 -18.03 14.34 -14.04
C ILE A 275 -18.71 15.67 -14.39
N ASP A 276 -18.86 15.99 -15.67
CA ASP A 276 -19.45 17.25 -16.12
C ASP A 276 -20.93 17.36 -15.74
N ARG A 277 -21.66 16.25 -15.74
CA ARG A 277 -23.05 16.18 -15.27
C ARG A 277 -23.15 16.45 -13.77
N PHE A 278 -22.27 15.86 -12.95
CA PHE A 278 -22.25 16.08 -11.50
C PHE A 278 -21.82 17.51 -11.15
N ALA A 279 -20.79 18.02 -11.80
CA ALA A 279 -20.26 19.38 -11.63
C ALA A 279 -20.97 20.45 -12.47
N SER A 280 -22.18 20.16 -12.98
CA SER A 280 -22.92 21.08 -13.87
C SER A 280 -23.24 22.41 -13.20
N PRO A 281 -23.22 23.52 -13.95
CA PRO A 281 -23.60 24.83 -13.43
C PRO A 281 -25.02 24.83 -12.86
N SER A 282 -25.19 25.48 -11.71
CA SER A 282 -26.49 25.70 -11.08
C SER A 282 -26.52 27.07 -10.41
N PRO A 283 -27.69 27.67 -10.17
CA PRO A 283 -27.79 28.92 -9.41
C PRO A 283 -27.07 28.84 -8.04
N ALA A 284 -27.28 27.74 -7.29
CA ALA A 284 -26.65 27.55 -5.99
C ALA A 284 -25.12 27.54 -6.04
N ILE A 285 -24.52 26.87 -7.04
CA ILE A 285 -23.05 26.82 -7.23
C ILE A 285 -22.52 28.18 -7.67
N ASN A 286 -23.21 28.87 -8.60
CA ASN A 286 -22.79 30.19 -9.08
C ASN A 286 -22.86 31.25 -7.97
N ASP A 287 -23.94 31.25 -7.17
CA ASP A 287 -24.11 32.17 -6.05
C ASP A 287 -23.04 31.91 -4.96
N ALA A 288 -22.80 30.66 -4.62
CA ALA A 288 -21.77 30.29 -3.65
C ALA A 288 -20.36 30.69 -4.13
N ALA A 289 -20.01 30.43 -5.39
CA ALA A 289 -18.73 30.84 -5.94
C ALA A 289 -18.56 32.36 -5.91
N LYS A 290 -19.59 33.12 -6.27
CA LYS A 290 -19.59 34.58 -6.22
C LYS A 290 -19.47 35.11 -4.80
N GLU A 291 -20.20 34.54 -3.85
CA GLU A 291 -20.15 34.93 -2.42
C GLU A 291 -18.75 34.68 -1.85
N LEU A 292 -18.22 33.47 -2.01
CA LEU A 292 -16.92 33.07 -1.48
C LEU A 292 -15.76 33.89 -2.05
N THR A 293 -15.86 34.33 -3.31
CA THR A 293 -14.83 35.15 -3.97
C THR A 293 -15.08 36.67 -3.89
N SER A 294 -16.12 37.09 -3.17
CA SER A 294 -16.48 38.51 -3.03
C SER A 294 -15.37 39.26 -2.28
N GLY A 295 -15.00 40.44 -2.80
CA GLY A 295 -14.00 41.32 -2.21
C GLY A 295 -12.54 40.84 -2.43
N VAL A 296 -12.32 39.78 -3.16
CA VAL A 296 -11.00 39.24 -3.49
C VAL A 296 -10.66 39.54 -4.96
N THR A 297 -9.46 40.00 -5.23
CA THR A 297 -9.05 40.47 -6.56
C THR A 297 -8.15 39.53 -7.32
N THR A 298 -7.22 38.83 -6.63
CA THR A 298 -6.28 37.92 -7.30
C THR A 298 -6.90 36.54 -7.57
N GLN A 299 -6.43 35.88 -8.61
CA GLN A 299 -6.91 34.53 -8.95
C GLN A 299 -6.55 33.53 -7.82
N ASP A 300 -5.34 33.62 -7.32
CA ASP A 300 -4.83 32.71 -6.29
C ASP A 300 -5.66 32.81 -4.98
N GLU A 301 -5.96 34.02 -4.51
CA GLU A 301 -6.80 34.23 -3.33
C GLU A 301 -8.24 33.76 -3.53
N LYS A 302 -8.81 33.96 -4.74
CA LYS A 302 -10.16 33.46 -5.07
C LYS A 302 -10.20 31.93 -4.95
N LEU A 303 -9.21 31.26 -5.57
CA LEU A 303 -9.16 29.81 -5.58
C LEU A 303 -8.88 29.25 -4.18
N THR A 304 -8.02 29.90 -3.37
CA THR A 304 -7.80 29.58 -1.95
C THR A 304 -9.09 29.62 -1.16
N LYS A 305 -9.93 30.66 -1.34
CA LYS A 305 -11.23 30.76 -0.64
C LYS A 305 -12.20 29.64 -1.01
N LEU A 306 -12.20 29.24 -2.29
CA LEU A 306 -13.03 28.12 -2.74
C LEU A 306 -12.53 26.80 -2.16
N TYR A 307 -11.23 26.57 -2.15
CA TYR A 307 -10.61 25.38 -1.58
C TYR A 307 -10.87 25.27 -0.09
N ASP A 308 -10.59 26.32 0.68
CA ASP A 308 -10.82 26.37 2.13
C ASP A 308 -12.31 26.15 2.49
N ALA A 309 -13.23 26.60 1.63
CA ALA A 309 -14.66 26.37 1.85
C ALA A 309 -15.02 24.90 1.72
N VAL A 310 -14.45 24.20 0.73
CA VAL A 310 -14.65 22.75 0.53
C VAL A 310 -13.98 21.95 1.65
N MET A 311 -12.75 22.31 2.04
CA MET A 311 -12.01 21.62 3.11
C MET A 311 -12.69 21.67 4.48
N LYS A 312 -13.60 22.64 4.71
CA LYS A 312 -14.40 22.75 5.94
C LYS A 312 -15.61 21.85 5.97
N LEU A 313 -16.00 21.25 4.85
CA LEU A 313 -17.13 20.37 4.76
C LEU A 313 -16.84 19.00 5.43
N ASP A 314 -17.89 18.31 5.80
CA ASP A 314 -17.79 16.98 6.38
C ASP A 314 -17.38 15.96 5.29
N ASN A 315 -16.17 15.41 5.43
CA ASN A 315 -15.66 14.35 4.58
C ASN A 315 -16.03 12.99 5.18
N THR A 316 -16.90 12.25 4.50
CA THR A 316 -17.47 11.00 5.02
C THR A 316 -16.45 9.87 5.20
N ARG A 317 -15.24 9.97 4.64
CA ARG A 317 -14.13 9.04 4.90
C ARG A 317 -13.66 9.15 6.36
N TYR A 318 -13.72 10.34 6.95
CA TYR A 318 -13.17 10.65 8.28
C TYR A 318 -14.23 10.93 9.33
N SER A 319 -15.52 10.90 8.97
CA SER A 319 -16.62 11.12 9.91
C SER A 319 -17.31 9.82 10.29
N ARG A 320 -18.02 9.86 11.43
CA ARG A 320 -18.88 8.74 11.83
C ARG A 320 -19.94 8.49 10.75
N GLU A 321 -20.03 7.26 10.30
CA GLU A 321 -21.08 6.85 9.40
C GLU A 321 -22.46 6.97 10.06
N HIS A 322 -23.39 7.64 9.38
CA HIS A 322 -24.78 7.71 9.78
C HIS A 322 -25.56 6.51 9.24
N SER A 323 -26.42 5.89 10.03
CA SER A 323 -27.29 4.80 9.58
C SER A 323 -28.30 5.30 8.54
N ASN A 324 -28.85 4.41 7.73
CA ASN A 324 -29.92 4.78 6.78
C ASN A 324 -31.14 5.40 7.48
N ASP A 325 -31.41 5.00 8.72
CA ASP A 325 -32.52 5.55 9.51
C ASP A 325 -32.18 6.94 10.05
N GLU A 326 -30.94 7.19 10.49
CA GLU A 326 -30.44 8.52 10.85
C GLU A 326 -30.51 9.46 9.63
N ASN A 327 -29.96 9.04 8.48
CA ASN A 327 -30.02 9.84 7.24
C ASN A 327 -31.48 10.14 6.82
N ARG A 328 -32.38 9.19 6.99
CA ARG A 328 -33.80 9.36 6.67
C ARG A 328 -34.50 10.32 7.65
N ALA A 329 -34.19 10.19 8.95
CA ALA A 329 -34.69 11.09 9.99
C ALA A 329 -34.17 12.52 9.83
N GLU A 330 -32.92 12.69 9.37
CA GLU A 330 -32.29 13.98 9.07
C GLU A 330 -32.70 14.55 7.71
N GLY A 331 -33.52 13.84 6.92
CA GLY A 331 -33.95 14.25 5.59
C GLY A 331 -32.83 14.28 4.54
N VAL A 332 -31.74 13.56 4.76
CA VAL A 332 -30.57 13.52 3.88
C VAL A 332 -30.94 12.85 2.55
N LYS A 333 -30.87 13.61 1.46
CA LYS A 333 -31.03 13.12 0.09
C LYS A 333 -29.77 12.40 -0.39
N HIS A 334 -29.97 11.52 -1.34
CA HIS A 334 -28.83 10.94 -2.06
C HIS A 334 -28.10 12.04 -2.85
N ILE A 335 -26.77 12.15 -2.67
CA ILE A 335 -25.94 13.12 -3.41
C ILE A 335 -25.90 12.68 -4.89
N LYS A 336 -26.25 13.59 -5.80
CA LYS A 336 -26.27 13.37 -7.25
C LYS A 336 -25.61 14.51 -8.02
N SER A 337 -25.25 15.60 -7.36
CA SER A 337 -24.66 16.79 -7.95
C SER A 337 -23.82 17.58 -6.94
N ALA A 338 -22.96 18.43 -7.42
CA ALA A 338 -22.18 19.36 -6.60
C ALA A 338 -23.09 20.29 -5.75
N ALA A 339 -24.28 20.64 -6.25
CA ALA A 339 -25.25 21.43 -5.49
C ALA A 339 -25.81 20.66 -4.27
N ASP A 340 -25.96 19.33 -4.37
CA ASP A 340 -26.40 18.52 -3.21
C ASP A 340 -25.30 18.48 -2.14
N VAL A 341 -24.03 18.34 -2.53
CA VAL A 341 -22.87 18.39 -1.62
C VAL A 341 -22.83 19.72 -0.87
N LEU A 342 -22.97 20.83 -1.62
CA LEU A 342 -23.00 22.17 -1.04
C LEU A 342 -24.14 22.35 -0.04
N ALA A 343 -25.33 21.87 -0.38
CA ALA A 343 -26.53 21.99 0.47
C ALA A 343 -26.43 21.12 1.74
N LEU A 344 -25.88 19.92 1.62
CA LEU A 344 -25.73 18.98 2.73
C LEU A 344 -24.48 19.26 3.58
N LYS A 345 -23.55 20.08 3.10
CA LYS A 345 -22.24 20.40 3.70
C LYS A 345 -21.42 19.14 4.05
N ARG A 346 -21.57 18.09 3.25
CA ARG A 346 -20.89 16.82 3.40
C ARG A 346 -20.83 16.06 2.08
N GLY A 347 -19.86 15.18 1.94
CA GLY A 347 -19.70 14.30 0.78
C GLY A 347 -18.58 13.27 0.96
N SER A 348 -18.53 12.32 0.04
CA SER A 348 -17.37 11.45 -0.12
C SER A 348 -16.16 12.26 -0.62
N PRO A 349 -14.93 11.72 -0.57
CA PRO A 349 -13.78 12.37 -1.18
C PRO A 349 -14.02 12.86 -2.62
N ASP A 350 -14.60 12.01 -3.47
CA ASP A 350 -14.90 12.35 -4.85
C ASP A 350 -15.99 13.43 -4.97
N ASP A 351 -17.03 13.38 -4.11
CA ASP A 351 -18.08 14.40 -4.08
C ASP A 351 -17.49 15.77 -3.74
N LEU A 352 -16.55 15.84 -2.78
CA LEU A 352 -15.88 17.08 -2.40
C LEU A 352 -14.95 17.58 -3.52
N ALA A 353 -14.24 16.68 -4.19
CA ALA A 353 -13.40 17.03 -5.35
C ALA A 353 -14.26 17.59 -6.50
N MET A 354 -15.37 16.95 -6.80
CA MET A 354 -16.30 17.42 -7.83
C MET A 354 -17.01 18.73 -7.44
N LEU A 355 -17.27 18.98 -6.15
CA LEU A 355 -17.76 20.29 -5.69
C LEU A 355 -16.71 21.38 -5.91
N PHE A 356 -15.45 21.12 -5.57
CA PHE A 356 -14.37 22.09 -5.82
C PHE A 356 -14.24 22.39 -7.31
N LEU A 357 -14.28 21.38 -8.18
CA LEU A 357 -14.30 21.53 -9.63
C LEU A 357 -15.43 22.47 -10.10
N ALA A 358 -16.65 22.21 -9.61
CA ALA A 358 -17.81 23.01 -9.96
C ALA A 358 -17.68 24.48 -9.53
N LEU A 359 -17.22 24.72 -8.29
CA LEU A 359 -17.00 26.07 -7.76
C LEU A 359 -15.88 26.82 -8.52
N ALA A 360 -14.77 26.14 -8.83
CA ALA A 360 -13.68 26.72 -9.60
C ALA A 360 -14.14 27.12 -11.00
N ARG A 361 -14.89 26.26 -11.70
CA ARG A 361 -15.47 26.55 -13.02
C ARG A 361 -16.46 27.72 -12.95
N ALA A 362 -17.31 27.76 -11.93
CA ALA A 362 -18.27 28.85 -11.71
C ALA A 362 -17.59 30.20 -11.41
N ALA A 363 -16.41 30.18 -10.80
CA ALA A 363 -15.58 31.36 -10.58
C ALA A 363 -14.75 31.78 -11.81
N GLY A 364 -14.86 31.05 -12.93
CA GLY A 364 -14.22 31.37 -14.22
C GLY A 364 -12.82 30.76 -14.39
N PHE A 365 -12.41 29.82 -13.58
CA PHE A 365 -11.14 29.09 -13.76
C PHE A 365 -11.30 27.99 -14.83
N HIS A 366 -10.22 27.75 -15.58
CA HIS A 366 -10.07 26.52 -16.35
C HIS A 366 -9.70 25.40 -15.35
N ALA A 367 -10.63 24.47 -15.13
CA ALA A 367 -10.48 23.40 -14.18
C ALA A 367 -10.94 22.06 -14.77
N GLU A 368 -10.12 21.02 -14.56
CA GLU A 368 -10.28 19.68 -15.10
C GLU A 368 -10.15 18.66 -14.00
N ALA A 369 -10.92 17.56 -14.10
CA ALA A 369 -10.78 16.39 -13.22
C ALA A 369 -9.77 15.41 -13.80
N MET A 370 -9.09 14.71 -12.91
CA MET A 370 -8.23 13.58 -13.22
C MET A 370 -8.50 12.45 -12.22
N ALA A 371 -8.96 11.30 -12.73
CA ALA A 371 -9.05 10.10 -11.93
C ALA A 371 -7.68 9.40 -11.91
N VAL A 372 -7.24 8.99 -10.74
CA VAL A 372 -5.91 8.41 -10.50
C VAL A 372 -5.99 7.07 -9.79
N VAL A 373 -4.97 6.24 -9.99
CA VAL A 373 -4.74 5.05 -9.17
C VAL A 373 -4.05 5.49 -7.89
N ASN A 374 -4.55 5.01 -6.74
CA ASN A 374 -3.89 5.22 -5.45
C ASN A 374 -2.58 4.42 -5.40
N ARG A 375 -1.46 5.11 -5.39
CA ARG A 375 -0.10 4.54 -5.44
C ARG A 375 0.27 3.68 -4.23
N ASP A 376 -0.47 3.80 -3.13
CA ASP A 376 -0.31 2.94 -1.94
C ASP A 376 -0.94 1.55 -2.13
N SER A 377 -1.82 1.40 -3.13
CA SER A 377 -2.52 0.14 -3.39
C SER A 377 -2.07 -0.56 -4.67
N ASP A 378 -1.87 0.18 -5.77
CA ASP A 378 -1.47 -0.40 -7.07
C ASP A 378 -0.85 0.67 -7.97
N PHE A 379 -0.32 0.26 -9.13
CA PHE A 379 0.06 1.14 -10.24
C PHE A 379 -0.90 0.97 -11.42
N PHE A 380 -1.07 2.05 -12.18
CA PHE A 380 -1.91 2.01 -13.37
C PHE A 380 -1.36 1.06 -14.43
N GLU A 381 -2.18 0.12 -14.84
CA GLU A 381 -1.87 -0.86 -15.88
C GLU A 381 -2.72 -0.60 -17.14
N GLN A 382 -2.14 0.04 -18.13
CA GLN A 382 -2.85 0.46 -19.35
C GLN A 382 -3.44 -0.72 -20.14
N ASN A 383 -2.88 -1.92 -20.03
CA ASN A 383 -3.34 -3.11 -20.74
C ASN A 383 -4.40 -3.89 -19.95
N TYR A 384 -4.64 -3.57 -18.71
CA TYR A 384 -5.77 -4.06 -17.93
C TYR A 384 -6.96 -3.13 -18.19
N LEU A 385 -7.89 -3.57 -19.05
CA LEU A 385 -8.99 -2.73 -19.55
C LEU A 385 -10.16 -2.72 -18.56
N ASP A 386 -9.91 -2.17 -17.40
CA ASP A 386 -10.87 -1.99 -16.33
C ASP A 386 -10.75 -0.57 -15.75
N GLY A 387 -11.87 0.16 -15.73
CA GLY A 387 -11.93 1.51 -15.17
C GLY A 387 -11.91 1.55 -13.65
N ASP A 388 -12.20 0.45 -12.98
CA ASP A 388 -12.20 0.33 -11.51
C ASP A 388 -10.78 0.40 -10.92
N GLN A 389 -9.73 0.44 -11.79
CA GLN A 389 -8.38 0.79 -11.37
C GLN A 389 -8.31 2.18 -10.76
N PHE A 390 -9.10 3.14 -11.28
CA PHE A 390 -9.09 4.52 -10.78
C PHE A 390 -9.98 4.61 -9.54
N ASN A 391 -9.38 4.88 -8.42
CA ASN A 391 -10.03 4.83 -7.11
C ASN A 391 -10.02 6.16 -6.34
N ASP A 392 -9.36 7.20 -6.86
CA ASP A 392 -9.34 8.54 -6.29
C ASP A 392 -9.41 9.62 -7.38
N LEU A 393 -9.83 10.86 -7.00
CA LEU A 393 -10.06 11.97 -7.91
C LEU A 393 -9.32 13.22 -7.45
N ILE A 394 -8.48 13.77 -8.34
CA ILE A 394 -7.80 15.06 -8.12
C ILE A 394 -8.29 16.11 -9.13
N ILE A 395 -8.07 17.39 -8.81
CA ILE A 395 -8.49 18.51 -9.66
C ILE A 395 -7.27 19.32 -10.10
N LEU A 396 -7.21 19.59 -11.40
CA LEU A 396 -6.18 20.41 -12.02
C LEU A 396 -6.79 21.77 -12.38
N VAL A 397 -6.19 22.87 -11.93
CA VAL A 397 -6.69 24.23 -12.17
C VAL A 397 -5.59 25.12 -12.70
N THR A 398 -5.87 25.88 -13.76
CA THR A 398 -4.98 26.90 -14.26
C THR A 398 -5.16 28.21 -13.48
N VAL A 399 -4.09 28.65 -12.80
CA VAL A 399 -4.04 29.88 -12.00
C VAL A 399 -2.88 30.74 -12.53
N ASP A 400 -3.17 31.98 -12.92
CA ASP A 400 -2.17 32.88 -13.47
C ASP A 400 -1.30 32.28 -14.59
N GLY A 401 -1.94 31.45 -15.45
CA GLY A 401 -1.30 30.77 -16.59
C GLY A 401 -0.45 29.57 -16.20
N LYS A 402 -0.49 29.11 -14.94
CA LYS A 402 0.21 27.92 -14.47
C LYS A 402 -0.80 26.90 -13.95
N GLU A 403 -0.60 25.66 -14.34
CA GLU A 403 -1.39 24.56 -13.81
C GLU A 403 -0.95 24.20 -12.39
N ARG A 404 -1.92 23.97 -11.52
CA ARG A 404 -1.73 23.45 -10.16
C ARG A 404 -2.69 22.29 -9.91
N ALA A 405 -2.22 21.31 -9.17
CA ALA A 405 -3.01 20.17 -8.76
C ALA A 405 -3.55 20.37 -7.33
N PHE A 406 -4.77 19.90 -7.10
CA PHE A 406 -5.49 20.01 -5.83
C PHE A 406 -6.08 18.67 -5.45
N ASP A 407 -6.10 18.41 -4.16
CA ASP A 407 -6.59 17.17 -3.57
C ASP A 407 -7.68 17.42 -2.50
N PRO A 408 -8.83 17.97 -2.91
CA PRO A 408 -9.89 18.35 -1.97
C PRO A 408 -10.62 17.15 -1.36
N GLY A 409 -10.42 15.95 -1.90
CA GLY A 409 -10.90 14.69 -1.33
C GLY A 409 -10.09 14.20 -0.13
N GLU A 410 -8.86 14.67 0.03
CA GLU A 410 -8.01 14.31 1.16
C GLU A 410 -8.11 15.36 2.27
N ARG A 411 -8.64 14.96 3.41
CA ARG A 411 -8.78 15.85 4.57
C ARG A 411 -7.43 16.39 5.00
N TYR A 412 -7.32 17.71 5.19
CA TYR A 412 -6.10 18.43 5.53
C TYR A 412 -5.01 18.46 4.44
N ALA A 413 -5.33 18.12 3.19
CA ALA A 413 -4.43 18.42 2.09
C ALA A 413 -4.23 19.94 1.97
N THR A 414 -2.97 20.37 1.89
CA THR A 414 -2.64 21.80 1.80
C THR A 414 -3.00 22.33 0.41
N TYR A 415 -3.46 23.58 0.33
CA TYR A 415 -3.75 24.25 -0.94
C TYR A 415 -2.62 24.11 -1.98
N GLY A 416 -2.97 23.60 -3.16
CA GLY A 416 -2.01 23.44 -4.26
C GLY A 416 -1.02 22.29 -4.13
N THR A 417 -1.28 21.34 -3.23
CA THR A 417 -0.49 20.11 -3.07
C THR A 417 -1.38 18.87 -3.16
N LEU A 418 -0.78 17.74 -3.55
CA LEU A 418 -1.43 16.43 -3.56
C LEU A 418 -1.04 15.63 -2.31
N HIS A 419 -1.88 14.68 -1.92
CA HIS A 419 -1.44 13.57 -1.10
C HIS A 419 -0.40 12.75 -1.88
N TRP A 420 0.60 12.19 -1.20
CA TRP A 420 1.67 11.43 -1.87
C TRP A 420 1.14 10.25 -2.71
N ARG A 421 0.04 9.65 -2.29
CA ARG A 421 -0.62 8.54 -3.00
C ARG A 421 -1.12 8.93 -4.39
N HIS A 422 -1.41 10.20 -4.58
CA HIS A 422 -1.94 10.77 -5.81
C HIS A 422 -0.88 11.50 -6.64
N ALA A 423 0.36 11.60 -6.15
CA ALA A 423 1.48 12.21 -6.87
C ALA A 423 2.24 11.14 -7.67
N LEU A 424 2.66 11.44 -8.91
CA LEU A 424 3.24 10.47 -9.86
C LEU A 424 2.37 9.22 -10.03
N ALA A 425 1.06 9.40 -9.98
CA ALA A 425 0.08 8.34 -10.14
C ALA A 425 -0.46 8.33 -11.56
N GLY A 426 -0.51 7.16 -12.19
CA GLY A 426 -1.13 7.01 -13.50
C GLY A 426 -2.64 7.23 -13.41
N GLY A 427 -3.21 7.88 -14.43
CA GLY A 427 -4.62 8.25 -14.40
C GLY A 427 -5.19 8.63 -15.74
N ILE A 428 -6.49 8.96 -15.74
CA ILE A 428 -7.21 9.51 -16.88
C ILE A 428 -7.66 10.94 -16.55
N ARG A 429 -7.32 11.87 -17.43
CA ARG A 429 -7.57 13.30 -17.25
C ARG A 429 -8.55 13.82 -18.30
N GLN A 430 -9.48 14.71 -17.88
CA GLN A 430 -10.20 15.57 -18.82
C GLN A 430 -9.23 16.51 -19.56
N GLN A 431 -9.46 16.71 -20.83
CA GLN A 431 -8.83 17.75 -21.65
C GLN A 431 -9.93 18.33 -22.55
N ASP A 432 -9.70 19.50 -23.14
CA ASP A 432 -10.65 20.19 -24.00
C ASP A 432 -11.30 19.26 -25.05
N GLY A 433 -12.49 18.75 -24.74
CA GLY A 433 -13.28 17.89 -25.62
C GLY A 433 -12.86 16.43 -25.75
N HIS A 434 -11.83 15.98 -25.03
CA HIS A 434 -11.36 14.58 -24.99
C HIS A 434 -10.79 14.21 -23.63
N THR A 435 -10.26 12.99 -23.47
CA THR A 435 -9.53 12.54 -22.29
C THR A 435 -8.18 11.96 -22.69
N ALA A 436 -7.21 12.02 -21.79
CA ALA A 436 -5.89 11.44 -21.99
C ALA A 436 -5.45 10.62 -20.78
N LEU A 437 -4.71 9.53 -21.06
CA LEU A 437 -3.98 8.81 -20.03
C LEU A 437 -2.68 9.56 -19.75
N VAL A 438 -2.50 9.99 -18.52
CA VAL A 438 -1.33 10.77 -18.09
C VAL A 438 -0.95 10.40 -16.67
N GLU A 439 0.23 10.83 -16.25
CA GLU A 439 0.69 10.76 -14.87
C GLU A 439 0.40 12.09 -14.18
N SER A 440 -0.01 12.02 -12.90
CA SER A 440 -0.24 13.21 -12.08
C SER A 440 1.07 13.91 -11.70
N PRO A 441 1.04 15.21 -11.35
CA PRO A 441 2.23 15.94 -10.96
C PRO A 441 2.98 15.34 -9.77
N SER A 442 4.32 15.50 -9.75
CA SER A 442 5.17 15.13 -8.61
C SER A 442 5.07 16.16 -7.48
N LEU A 443 5.49 15.75 -6.29
CA LEU A 443 5.70 16.62 -5.14
C LEU A 443 7.14 17.17 -5.12
N GLY A 444 7.32 18.35 -4.53
CA GLY A 444 8.62 18.91 -4.22
C GLY A 444 9.05 18.65 -2.78
N TYR A 445 10.34 18.49 -2.53
CA TYR A 445 10.85 18.29 -1.15
C TYR A 445 10.56 19.47 -0.21
N LYS A 446 10.27 20.66 -0.74
CA LYS A 446 9.89 21.85 0.03
C LYS A 446 8.43 21.84 0.48
N ASP A 447 7.62 20.97 -0.10
CA ASP A 447 6.22 20.84 0.26
C ASP A 447 6.03 20.06 1.57
N THR A 448 7.05 19.25 1.96
CA THR A 448 7.06 18.50 3.21
C THR A 448 8.32 18.80 4.00
N ILE A 449 8.18 19.51 5.09
CA ILE A 449 9.29 19.89 5.97
C ILE A 449 9.03 19.38 7.37
N VAL A 450 10.06 18.78 7.98
CA VAL A 450 10.12 18.45 9.42
C VAL A 450 11.30 19.22 10.03
N GLN A 451 11.01 20.07 10.99
CA GLN A 451 12.04 20.79 11.75
C GLN A 451 11.96 20.36 13.21
N ARG A 452 13.07 19.85 13.77
CA ARG A 452 13.16 19.38 15.15
C ARG A 452 14.18 20.22 15.90
N MET A 453 13.78 20.80 17.01
CA MET A 453 14.63 21.67 17.87
C MET A 453 14.63 21.11 19.28
N ALA A 454 15.81 20.74 19.77
CA ALA A 454 16.02 20.24 21.12
C ALA A 454 16.88 21.20 21.94
N ASP A 455 16.46 21.49 23.16
CA ASP A 455 17.22 22.22 24.17
C ASP A 455 17.37 21.31 25.41
N LEU A 456 18.58 20.82 25.63
CA LEU A 456 18.89 19.73 26.55
C LEU A 456 19.94 20.11 27.55
N THR A 457 19.77 19.66 28.80
CA THR A 457 20.76 19.75 29.85
C THR A 457 21.30 18.37 30.17
N LEU A 458 22.62 18.21 30.08
CA LEU A 458 23.34 16.99 30.42
C LEU A 458 23.71 16.96 31.88
N ALA A 459 23.48 15.87 32.56
CA ALA A 459 23.96 15.61 33.91
C ALA A 459 25.34 14.89 33.89
N PRO A 460 26.11 14.91 35.00
CA PRO A 460 27.42 14.27 35.09
C PRO A 460 27.41 12.74 34.86
N ASP A 461 26.29 12.09 35.07
CA ASP A 461 26.08 10.65 34.87
C ASP A 461 25.72 10.29 33.42
N GLY A 462 25.63 11.27 32.51
CA GLY A 462 25.25 11.05 31.11
C GLY A 462 23.76 11.10 30.85
N SER A 463 22.94 11.33 31.88
CA SER A 463 21.49 11.54 31.66
C SER A 463 21.20 12.94 31.15
N ILE A 464 20.08 13.10 30.44
CA ILE A 464 19.61 14.39 29.95
C ILE A 464 18.20 14.67 30.43
N THR A 465 17.89 15.96 30.49
CA THR A 465 16.54 16.51 30.61
C THR A 465 16.40 17.69 29.68
N GLY A 466 15.22 17.91 29.13
CA GLY A 466 14.99 19.07 28.29
C GLY A 466 13.66 19.05 27.55
N SER A 467 13.57 19.92 26.56
CA SER A 467 12.38 20.09 25.73
C SER A 467 12.71 19.93 24.25
N VAL A 468 11.73 19.40 23.50
CA VAL A 468 11.79 19.32 22.07
C VAL A 468 10.57 19.99 21.46
N THR A 469 10.79 20.73 20.38
CA THR A 469 9.74 21.29 19.53
C THR A 469 9.91 20.71 18.14
N ILE A 470 8.87 20.09 17.61
CA ILE A 470 8.82 19.58 16.24
C ILE A 470 7.80 20.41 15.46
N ILE A 471 8.18 20.89 14.29
CA ILE A 471 7.32 21.63 13.36
C ILE A 471 7.23 20.84 12.07
N CYS A 472 6.01 20.50 11.65
CA CYS A 472 5.72 19.72 10.45
C CYS A 472 4.87 20.51 9.47
N THR A 473 5.14 20.31 8.16
CA THR A 473 4.29 20.73 7.04
C THR A 473 4.01 19.57 6.09
N GLY A 474 3.16 19.77 5.09
CA GLY A 474 2.89 18.82 4.01
C GLY A 474 2.44 17.45 4.50
N GLN A 475 3.01 16.40 3.93
CA GLN A 475 2.60 15.01 4.18
C GLN A 475 2.69 14.61 5.66
N HIS A 476 3.75 15.02 6.36
CA HIS A 476 3.90 14.76 7.80
C HIS A 476 2.80 15.41 8.64
N ALA A 477 2.51 16.69 8.38
CA ALA A 477 1.44 17.40 9.10
C ALA A 477 0.07 16.80 8.80
N MET A 478 -0.21 16.50 7.54
CA MET A 478 -1.46 15.90 7.09
C MET A 478 -1.70 14.54 7.75
N ARG A 479 -0.70 13.65 7.76
CA ARG A 479 -0.78 12.33 8.40
C ARG A 479 -1.20 12.43 9.87
N TRP A 480 -0.56 13.31 10.66
CA TRP A 480 -0.88 13.44 12.09
C TRP A 480 -2.23 14.11 12.34
N ARG A 481 -2.64 15.06 11.47
CA ARG A 481 -3.99 15.64 11.50
C ARG A 481 -5.08 14.61 11.20
N GLN A 482 -4.86 13.77 10.19
CA GLN A 482 -5.78 12.67 9.87
C GLN A 482 -5.81 11.65 11.01
N LYS A 483 -4.66 11.30 11.58
CA LYS A 483 -4.55 10.42 12.74
C LYS A 483 -5.32 10.94 13.96
N ALA A 484 -5.34 12.26 14.17
CA ALA A 484 -6.11 12.89 15.24
C ALA A 484 -7.64 12.74 15.08
N LEU A 485 -8.14 12.38 13.90
CA LEU A 485 -9.57 12.10 13.68
C LEU A 485 -9.96 10.67 14.07
N GLU A 486 -9.01 9.77 14.27
CA GLU A 486 -9.27 8.36 14.57
C GLU A 486 -9.47 8.09 16.08
N GLY A 487 -8.98 8.98 16.96
CA GLY A 487 -8.99 8.77 18.39
C GLY A 487 -9.04 10.06 19.21
N ASP A 488 -8.79 9.92 20.48
CA ASP A 488 -8.69 11.07 21.40
C ASP A 488 -7.24 11.59 21.52
N ASP A 489 -7.08 12.73 22.22
CA ASP A 489 -5.77 13.37 22.43
C ASP A 489 -4.77 12.47 23.15
N VAL A 490 -5.22 11.57 24.03
CA VAL A 490 -4.35 10.65 24.77
C VAL A 490 -3.79 9.57 23.85
N ALA A 491 -4.64 9.00 23.01
CA ALA A 491 -4.23 8.01 22.01
C ALA A 491 -3.28 8.62 20.99
N LEU A 492 -3.60 9.82 20.49
CA LEU A 492 -2.75 10.54 19.54
C LEU A 492 -1.33 10.80 20.10
N LYS A 493 -1.23 11.30 21.35
CA LYS A 493 0.05 11.54 22.02
C LYS A 493 0.84 10.26 22.18
N LYS A 494 0.18 9.18 22.59
CA LYS A 494 0.82 7.89 22.75
C LYS A 494 1.34 7.36 21.40
N ASP A 495 0.54 7.42 20.35
CA ASP A 495 0.94 6.96 19.01
C ASP A 495 2.15 7.76 18.49
N PHE A 496 2.16 9.07 18.75
CA PHE A 496 3.29 9.93 18.38
C PHE A 496 4.56 9.60 19.18
N ASP A 497 4.44 9.45 20.50
CA ASP A 497 5.56 9.10 21.39
C ASP A 497 6.13 7.72 21.01
N ASP A 498 5.26 6.72 20.78
CA ASP A 498 5.66 5.36 20.39
C ASP A 498 6.43 5.36 19.05
N GLN A 499 5.96 6.14 18.06
CA GLN A 499 6.66 6.25 16.79
C GLN A 499 8.02 6.94 16.95
N LEU A 500 8.06 8.12 17.60
CA LEU A 500 9.31 8.86 17.77
C LEU A 500 10.33 8.06 18.59
N GLN A 501 9.87 7.25 19.55
CA GLN A 501 10.73 6.40 20.37
C GLN A 501 11.57 5.43 19.54
N THR A 502 11.09 5.01 18.36
CA THR A 502 11.83 4.12 17.46
C THR A 502 13.02 4.80 16.76
N GLU A 503 12.98 6.13 16.66
CA GLU A 503 14.01 6.96 16.01
C GLU A 503 15.08 7.44 16.98
N LEU A 504 14.77 7.46 18.28
CA LEU A 504 15.64 7.97 19.33
C LEU A 504 16.65 6.92 19.81
N PRO A 505 17.83 7.36 20.33
CA PRO A 505 18.76 6.48 21.03
C PRO A 505 18.08 5.68 22.14
N PRO A 506 18.46 4.41 22.35
CA PRO A 506 17.98 3.63 23.47
C PRO A 506 18.27 4.31 24.81
N GLY A 507 17.29 4.34 25.71
CA GLY A 507 17.41 4.96 27.03
C GLY A 507 16.86 6.38 27.14
N LEU A 508 16.49 7.01 26.04
CA LEU A 508 15.71 8.24 26.04
C LEU A 508 14.21 7.92 26.17
N ILE A 509 13.49 8.79 26.85
CA ILE A 509 12.04 8.73 27.02
C ILE A 509 11.49 10.09 26.59
N VAL A 510 10.50 10.05 25.71
CA VAL A 510 9.76 11.24 25.26
C VAL A 510 8.36 11.23 25.82
N GLN A 511 7.83 12.41 26.05
CA GLN A 511 6.45 12.62 26.47
C GLN A 511 5.90 13.85 25.78
N THR A 512 4.95 13.64 24.88
CA THR A 512 4.24 14.74 24.20
C THR A 512 3.36 15.51 25.17
N ASP A 513 3.58 16.81 25.25
CA ASP A 513 2.79 17.74 26.05
C ASP A 513 1.53 18.15 25.30
N HIS A 514 1.67 18.74 24.11
CA HIS A 514 0.53 19.13 23.28
C HIS A 514 0.88 19.31 21.80
N PHE A 515 -0.18 19.23 20.98
CA PHE A 515 -0.17 19.59 19.57
C PHE A 515 -0.81 20.96 19.37
N LEU A 516 -0.30 21.75 18.44
CA LEU A 516 -0.87 23.02 17.98
C LEU A 516 -1.06 22.97 16.47
N GLY A 517 -2.21 23.44 15.97
CA GLY A 517 -2.50 23.46 14.54
C GLY A 517 -3.08 22.16 13.96
N LEU A 518 -3.66 21.29 14.79
CA LEU A 518 -4.29 20.03 14.31
C LEU A 518 -5.50 20.26 13.41
N SER A 519 -6.26 21.32 13.61
CA SER A 519 -7.52 21.59 12.91
C SER A 519 -7.38 22.56 11.71
N ASP A 520 -6.16 23.03 11.42
CA ASP A 520 -5.90 24.05 10.39
C ASP A 520 -4.81 23.58 9.44
N GLU A 521 -5.21 23.20 8.21
CA GLU A 521 -4.32 22.74 7.15
C GLU A 521 -3.35 23.81 6.65
N ASN A 522 -3.69 25.09 6.83
CA ASN A 522 -2.89 26.22 6.35
C ASN A 522 -1.82 26.68 7.34
N SER A 523 -1.87 26.20 8.60
CA SER A 523 -0.85 26.48 9.62
C SER A 523 0.17 25.33 9.74
N ASN A 524 1.32 25.61 10.33
CA ASN A 524 2.27 24.57 10.66
C ASN A 524 1.71 23.72 11.82
N LEU A 525 1.85 22.40 11.74
CA LEU A 525 1.62 21.52 12.87
C LEU A 525 2.83 21.60 13.80
N MET A 526 2.63 22.00 15.05
CA MET A 526 3.70 22.06 16.05
C MET A 526 3.42 21.08 17.18
N ILE A 527 4.44 20.31 17.56
CA ILE A 527 4.40 19.36 18.66
C ILE A 527 5.42 19.79 19.70
N ARG A 528 4.99 19.91 20.96
CA ARG A 528 5.87 20.17 22.10
C ARG A 528 5.94 18.96 23.00
N MET A 529 7.15 18.62 23.44
CA MET A 529 7.39 17.47 24.28
C MET A 529 8.55 17.67 25.24
N LYS A 530 8.59 16.84 26.27
CA LYS A 530 9.70 16.68 27.19
C LYS A 530 10.51 15.45 26.79
N VAL A 531 11.80 15.53 27.01
CA VAL A 531 12.71 14.39 26.85
C VAL A 531 13.55 14.24 28.13
N THR A 532 13.70 12.98 28.54
CA THR A 532 14.52 12.59 29.70
C THR A 532 15.19 11.24 29.41
N GLY A 533 16.22 10.93 30.20
CA GLY A 533 16.83 9.60 30.15
C GLY A 533 18.32 9.62 29.90
N SER A 534 18.91 8.48 29.61
CA SER A 534 20.35 8.34 29.40
C SER A 534 20.68 8.53 27.92
N LEU A 535 21.46 9.57 27.62
CA LEU A 535 21.96 9.84 26.26
C LEU A 535 23.43 9.42 26.14
N GLY A 536 24.24 9.74 27.15
CA GLY A 536 25.67 9.54 27.13
C GLY A 536 26.11 8.21 27.75
N THR A 537 27.17 7.63 27.18
CA THR A 537 27.87 6.50 27.79
C THR A 537 29.06 6.98 28.54
N ALA A 538 29.02 6.93 29.90
CA ALA A 538 30.09 7.32 30.77
C ALA A 538 31.12 6.19 30.92
N THR A 539 32.41 6.49 30.67
CA THR A 539 33.54 5.56 30.84
C THR A 539 34.66 6.25 31.61
N GLY A 540 34.72 6.03 32.89
CA GLY A 540 35.75 6.63 33.76
C GLY A 540 35.70 8.16 33.74
N LYS A 541 36.63 8.83 33.00
CA LYS A 541 36.72 10.28 32.91
C LYS A 541 36.11 10.89 31.65
N ARG A 542 35.45 10.09 30.83
CA ARG A 542 34.85 10.52 29.55
C ARG A 542 33.39 10.19 29.46
N ILE A 543 32.64 10.98 28.69
CA ILE A 543 31.26 10.72 28.28
C ILE A 543 31.24 10.78 26.75
N PHE A 544 30.72 9.76 26.13
CA PHE A 544 30.45 9.67 24.68
C PHE A 544 28.98 9.98 24.41
N LEU A 545 28.71 10.93 23.51
CA LEU A 545 27.38 11.51 23.30
C LEU A 545 27.00 11.46 21.81
N PRO A 546 25.97 10.75 21.40
CA PRO A 546 25.39 10.93 20.08
C PRO A 546 24.73 12.33 20.01
N LEU A 547 25.02 13.09 18.95
CA LEU A 547 24.45 14.44 18.77
C LEU A 547 23.22 14.41 17.84
N SER A 548 23.15 13.46 16.91
CA SER A 548 22.01 13.27 16.00
C SER A 548 20.89 12.49 16.69
N ILE A 549 20.35 13.05 17.78
CA ILE A 549 19.42 12.36 18.68
C ILE A 549 18.15 11.90 17.99
N PHE A 550 17.71 12.55 16.91
CA PHE A 550 16.50 12.22 16.16
C PHE A 550 16.70 11.15 15.08
N SER A 551 17.91 10.66 14.90
CA SER A 551 18.25 9.69 13.86
C SER A 551 19.15 8.57 14.36
N ALA A 552 19.79 8.72 15.52
CA ALA A 552 20.75 7.74 16.04
C ALA A 552 20.11 6.41 16.46
N GLY A 553 18.78 6.35 16.59
CA GLY A 553 18.01 5.11 16.81
C GLY A 553 17.52 4.45 15.52
N ASN A 554 17.61 5.13 14.38
CA ASN A 554 17.13 4.60 13.11
C ASN A 554 17.89 3.34 12.72
N ARG A 555 17.15 2.35 12.25
CA ARG A 555 17.73 1.17 11.63
C ARG A 555 18.07 1.48 10.18
N ASP A 556 19.13 0.87 9.68
CA ASP A 556 19.42 0.92 8.25
C ASP A 556 18.26 0.24 7.48
N PRO A 557 17.57 0.97 6.60
CA PRO A 557 16.46 0.39 5.85
C PRO A 557 16.90 -0.55 4.73
N PHE A 558 18.19 -0.51 4.33
CA PHE A 558 18.72 -1.26 3.20
C PHE A 558 19.76 -2.28 3.64
N THR A 559 19.30 -3.36 4.30
CA THR A 559 20.19 -4.40 4.85
C THR A 559 20.59 -5.47 3.82
N SER A 560 19.78 -5.67 2.77
CA SER A 560 20.07 -6.67 1.71
C SER A 560 21.28 -6.28 0.88
N SER A 561 22.05 -7.28 0.42
CA SER A 561 23.17 -7.06 -0.52
C SER A 561 22.72 -6.91 -1.97
N HIS A 562 21.48 -7.27 -2.27
CA HIS A 562 20.89 -7.22 -3.61
C HIS A 562 19.40 -6.96 -3.51
N ARG A 563 18.83 -6.28 -4.50
CA ARG A 563 17.40 -5.98 -4.59
C ARG A 563 16.94 -6.19 -6.03
N GLU A 564 15.78 -6.81 -6.21
CA GLU A 564 15.18 -7.03 -7.52
C GLU A 564 14.02 -6.07 -7.79
N GLU A 565 13.36 -5.60 -6.72
CA GLU A 565 12.17 -4.75 -6.81
C GLU A 565 12.54 -3.26 -6.74
N PRO A 566 11.76 -2.38 -7.38
CA PRO A 566 11.90 -0.94 -7.25
C PRO A 566 11.76 -0.48 -5.79
N ILE A 567 12.20 0.76 -5.52
CA ILE A 567 12.12 1.38 -4.19
C ILE A 567 11.15 2.56 -4.27
N ASP A 568 10.17 2.60 -3.38
CA ASP A 568 9.23 3.71 -3.22
C ASP A 568 9.39 4.34 -1.82
N LEU A 569 10.07 5.47 -1.76
CA LEU A 569 10.24 6.28 -0.54
C LEU A 569 9.02 7.16 -0.25
N GLN A 570 7.89 6.92 -0.94
CA GLN A 570 6.59 7.56 -0.82
C GLN A 570 6.56 9.03 -1.27
N TYR A 571 7.32 9.91 -0.66
CA TYR A 571 7.33 11.34 -0.99
C TYR A 571 8.67 12.01 -0.67
N PRO A 572 9.02 13.08 -1.39
CA PRO A 572 10.20 13.89 -1.11
C PRO A 572 9.99 14.77 0.13
N PHE A 573 11.07 15.06 0.86
CA PHE A 573 11.02 15.85 2.09
C PHE A 573 12.31 16.60 2.40
N LEU A 574 12.22 17.52 3.35
CA LEU A 574 13.33 18.22 3.98
C LEU A 574 13.23 18.08 5.50
N GLU A 575 14.22 17.42 6.10
CA GLU A 575 14.41 17.42 7.55
C GLU A 575 15.48 18.42 7.98
N LYS A 576 15.24 19.09 9.10
CA LYS A 576 16.19 20.01 9.76
C LYS A 576 16.19 19.76 11.24
N ASP A 577 17.35 19.44 11.79
CA ASP A 577 17.53 19.25 13.22
C ASP A 577 18.46 20.31 13.78
N GLN A 578 18.12 20.80 14.96
CA GLN A 578 18.95 21.64 15.76
C GLN A 578 18.94 21.15 17.22
N VAL A 579 20.09 20.75 17.72
CA VAL A 579 20.26 20.27 19.08
C VAL A 579 21.20 21.23 19.80
N THR A 580 20.75 21.77 20.93
CA THR A 580 21.54 22.54 21.87
C THR A 580 21.71 21.73 23.14
N LEU A 581 22.95 21.41 23.51
CA LEU A 581 23.25 20.60 24.68
C LEU A 581 24.09 21.44 25.68
N HIS A 582 23.50 21.69 26.84
CA HIS A 582 24.17 22.37 27.97
C HIS A 582 24.92 21.34 28.79
N LEU A 583 26.23 21.58 28.98
CA LEU A 583 27.14 20.65 29.64
C LEU A 583 27.19 20.88 31.15
N PRO A 584 27.42 19.84 31.97
CA PRO A 584 27.58 19.98 33.40
C PRO A 584 28.90 20.66 33.76
N ALA A 585 28.91 21.39 34.88
CA ALA A 585 30.12 21.98 35.40
C ALA A 585 31.19 20.92 35.65
N GLY A 586 32.47 21.24 35.36
CA GLY A 586 33.59 20.33 35.53
C GLY A 586 33.86 19.39 34.35
N PHE A 587 33.09 19.51 33.25
CA PHE A 587 33.38 18.83 32.00
C PHE A 587 33.84 19.79 30.90
N GLN A 588 34.68 19.30 30.02
CA GLN A 588 35.17 20.03 28.86
C GLN A 588 34.96 19.16 27.61
N VAL A 589 34.72 19.80 26.48
CA VAL A 589 34.63 19.13 25.20
C VAL A 589 36.03 18.68 24.75
N GLU A 590 36.26 17.41 24.59
CA GLU A 590 37.49 16.83 24.03
C GLU A 590 37.46 16.84 22.52
N SER A 591 36.30 16.44 21.92
CA SER A 591 36.07 16.49 20.49
C SER A 591 34.56 16.54 20.14
N VAL A 592 34.24 17.09 18.99
CA VAL A 592 32.92 17.01 18.35
C VAL A 592 33.10 16.37 16.98
N PRO A 593 32.03 15.78 16.40
CA PRO A 593 32.04 15.30 15.02
C PRO A 593 32.49 16.40 14.05
N SER A 594 33.25 16.03 13.03
CA SER A 594 33.59 16.93 11.93
C SER A 594 32.37 17.21 11.06
N ASP A 595 32.37 18.39 10.44
CA ASP A 595 31.38 18.71 9.42
C ASP A 595 31.32 17.63 8.36
N ALA A 596 30.11 17.30 7.95
CA ALA A 596 29.89 16.27 6.96
C ALA A 596 28.92 16.74 5.86
N ARG A 597 29.19 16.26 4.66
CA ARG A 597 28.30 16.36 3.51
C ARG A 597 28.31 15.03 2.75
N VAL A 598 27.13 14.50 2.46
CA VAL A 598 26.93 13.32 1.62
C VAL A 598 25.95 13.70 0.53
N ASP A 599 26.29 13.43 -0.71
CA ASP A 599 25.47 13.76 -1.87
C ASP A 599 25.08 12.51 -2.65
N LEU A 600 23.80 12.35 -2.96
CA LEU A 600 23.31 11.50 -4.04
C LEU A 600 22.82 12.43 -5.15
N PRO A 601 23.58 12.62 -6.24
CA PRO A 601 23.30 13.66 -7.23
C PRO A 601 21.87 13.66 -7.72
N GLN A 602 21.22 14.82 -7.72
CA GLN A 602 19.83 15.05 -8.13
C GLN A 602 18.77 14.37 -7.27
N SER A 603 19.13 13.56 -6.28
CA SER A 603 18.21 12.73 -5.51
C SER A 603 18.19 13.07 -4.03
N ALA A 604 19.34 13.20 -3.37
CA ALA A 604 19.38 13.48 -1.94
C ALA A 604 20.66 14.22 -1.52
N VAL A 605 20.58 14.96 -0.40
CA VAL A 605 21.73 15.65 0.20
C VAL A 605 21.61 15.58 1.71
N TYR A 606 22.68 15.20 2.37
CA TYR A 606 22.85 15.26 3.82
C TYR A 606 23.96 16.25 4.17
N ILE A 607 23.74 17.09 5.17
CA ILE A 607 24.73 18.03 5.73
C ILE A 607 24.61 18.02 7.25
N SER A 608 25.72 17.91 7.97
CA SER A 608 25.76 18.10 9.42
C SER A 608 26.93 18.97 9.86
N HIS A 609 26.72 19.71 10.95
CA HIS A 609 27.71 20.57 11.56
C HIS A 609 27.60 20.51 13.09
N ALA A 610 28.73 20.37 13.77
CA ALA A 610 28.82 20.39 15.23
C ALA A 610 29.81 21.43 15.71
N ALA A 611 29.43 22.23 16.67
CA ALA A 611 30.29 23.24 17.28
C ALA A 611 30.20 23.22 18.80
N ALA A 612 31.33 23.48 19.46
CA ALA A 612 31.42 23.63 20.92
C ALA A 612 31.78 25.05 21.29
N ASN A 613 31.03 25.67 22.18
CA ASN A 613 31.30 27.00 22.70
C ASN A 613 31.10 27.04 24.22
N GLY A 614 32.20 27.06 24.97
CA GLY A 614 32.18 27.03 26.44
C GLY A 614 31.51 25.75 26.96
N GLN A 615 30.39 25.91 27.67
CA GLN A 615 29.59 24.84 28.26
C GLN A 615 28.40 24.44 27.38
N THR A 616 28.48 24.69 26.08
CA THR A 616 27.38 24.34 25.14
C THR A 616 27.94 23.66 23.90
N ILE A 617 27.29 22.58 23.47
CA ILE A 617 27.46 21.98 22.14
C ILE A 617 26.21 22.30 21.35
N THR A 618 26.39 22.74 20.09
CA THR A 618 25.31 22.85 19.10
C THR A 618 25.56 21.87 17.98
N PHE A 619 24.49 21.20 17.55
CA PHE A 619 24.52 20.32 16.42
C PHE A 619 23.39 20.70 15.47
N THR A 620 23.68 20.77 14.18
CA THR A 620 22.67 20.95 13.13
C THR A 620 22.79 19.87 12.07
N ARG A 621 21.64 19.43 11.59
CA ARG A 621 21.52 18.44 10.52
C ARG A 621 20.50 18.92 9.51
N SER A 622 20.78 18.74 8.23
CA SER A 622 19.84 18.99 7.14
C SER A 622 19.87 17.79 6.21
N TYR A 623 18.73 17.17 5.98
CA TYR A 623 18.57 16.03 5.12
C TYR A 623 17.47 16.30 4.09
N VAL A 624 17.83 16.37 2.82
CA VAL A 624 16.91 16.53 1.69
C VAL A 624 16.82 15.20 0.96
N LEU A 625 15.60 14.73 0.78
CA LEU A 625 15.26 13.67 -0.17
C LEU A 625 14.40 14.32 -1.28
N ALA A 626 14.93 14.40 -2.49
CA ALA A 626 14.26 15.09 -3.60
C ALA A 626 13.61 14.13 -4.60
N ASN A 627 14.11 12.87 -4.67
CA ASN A 627 13.54 11.82 -5.50
C ASN A 627 12.99 10.69 -4.61
N MET A 628 11.88 10.09 -5.00
CA MET A 628 11.18 9.09 -4.18
C MET A 628 11.09 7.71 -4.84
N LEU A 629 11.20 7.62 -6.16
CA LEU A 629 11.12 6.36 -6.90
C LEU A 629 12.48 6.03 -7.51
N TYR A 630 12.95 4.81 -7.28
CA TYR A 630 14.22 4.31 -7.82
C TYR A 630 14.05 2.93 -8.41
N ASP A 631 14.67 2.69 -9.55
CA ASP A 631 14.79 1.34 -10.11
C ASP A 631 15.71 0.47 -9.22
N ALA A 632 15.47 -0.84 -9.22
CA ALA A 632 16.34 -1.80 -8.53
C ALA A 632 17.82 -1.67 -8.91
N LYS A 633 18.13 -1.30 -10.16
CA LYS A 633 19.51 -1.04 -10.64
C LYS A 633 20.23 0.13 -9.95
N GLU A 634 19.49 1.00 -9.27
CA GLU A 634 20.01 2.15 -8.54
C GLU A 634 20.24 1.83 -7.05
N TYR A 635 19.87 0.62 -6.63
CA TYR A 635 19.91 0.19 -5.24
C TYR A 635 21.26 0.38 -4.57
N ASP A 636 22.35 -0.05 -5.20
CA ASP A 636 23.71 0.03 -4.62
C ASP A 636 24.11 1.47 -4.31
N LYS A 637 23.72 2.43 -5.18
CA LYS A 637 24.01 3.86 -4.98
C LYS A 637 23.17 4.44 -3.85
N LEU A 638 21.89 4.07 -3.82
CA LEU A 638 20.97 4.51 -2.80
C LEU A 638 21.38 3.95 -1.43
N LYS A 639 21.66 2.65 -1.34
CA LYS A 639 22.17 1.99 -0.14
C LYS A 639 23.46 2.65 0.35
N GLY A 640 24.45 2.85 -0.54
CA GLY A 640 25.70 3.52 -0.18
C GLY A 640 25.49 4.93 0.41
N PHE A 641 24.55 5.69 -0.14
CA PHE A 641 24.17 7.00 0.42
C PHE A 641 23.57 6.86 1.83
N PHE A 642 22.65 5.92 2.06
CA PHE A 642 22.03 5.70 3.39
C PHE A 642 23.05 5.17 4.41
N ASP A 643 23.96 4.27 4.01
CA ASP A 643 25.06 3.78 4.85
C ASP A 643 25.97 4.93 5.29
N ASP A 644 26.34 5.82 4.36
CA ASP A 644 27.18 6.99 4.66
C ASP A 644 26.47 7.97 5.60
N VAL A 645 25.16 8.25 5.38
CA VAL A 645 24.35 9.09 6.27
C VAL A 645 24.27 8.49 7.67
N SER A 646 23.97 7.18 7.77
CA SER A 646 23.92 6.45 9.04
C SER A 646 25.24 6.55 9.82
N ASN A 647 26.37 6.36 9.12
CA ASN A 647 27.69 6.51 9.74
C ASN A 647 27.92 7.93 10.31
N LYS A 648 27.40 8.98 9.65
CA LYS A 648 27.53 10.36 10.15
C LYS A 648 26.58 10.63 11.32
N ASP A 649 25.37 10.09 11.28
CA ASP A 649 24.39 10.24 12.35
C ASP A 649 24.81 9.51 13.64
N HIS A 650 25.63 8.46 13.56
CA HIS A 650 26.20 7.76 14.72
C HIS A 650 27.51 8.38 15.25
N ALA A 651 28.01 9.44 14.64
CA ALA A 651 29.20 10.13 15.13
C ALA A 651 28.97 10.78 16.50
N GLN A 652 29.93 10.65 17.41
CA GLN A 652 29.78 11.05 18.80
C GLN A 652 30.67 12.24 19.17
N ALA A 653 30.17 13.11 20.02
CA ALA A 653 31.01 14.04 20.78
C ALA A 653 31.63 13.34 21.99
N VAL A 654 32.82 13.77 22.39
CA VAL A 654 33.52 13.26 23.55
C VAL A 654 33.74 14.39 24.56
N LEU A 655 33.25 14.17 25.75
CA LEU A 655 33.53 15.03 26.90
C LEU A 655 34.57 14.39 27.82
N ARG A 656 35.37 15.20 28.48
CA ARG A 656 36.27 14.78 29.57
C ARG A 656 36.05 15.59 30.84
N VAL A 657 36.31 14.99 31.98
CA VAL A 657 36.37 15.73 33.25
C VAL A 657 37.51 16.74 33.18
N ALA A 658 37.21 18.01 33.45
CA ALA A 658 38.24 19.06 33.52
C ALA A 658 39.28 18.67 34.58
N SER A 659 40.57 18.69 34.21
CA SER A 659 41.63 18.56 35.19
C SER A 659 41.51 19.70 36.20
N ALA A 660 41.49 19.42 37.50
CA ALA A 660 41.61 20.46 38.50
C ALA A 660 42.86 21.26 38.14
N ALA A 661 42.70 22.56 37.90
CA ALA A 661 43.85 23.44 37.73
C ALA A 661 44.75 23.23 38.98
N SER A 662 45.93 22.67 38.80
CA SER A 662 46.93 22.63 39.86
C SER A 662 47.20 24.10 40.19
N SER A 663 46.61 24.61 41.27
CA SER A 663 46.99 25.86 41.87
C SER A 663 48.43 25.68 42.29
N GLY A 664 49.34 26.01 41.36
CA GLY A 664 50.74 26.10 41.64
C GLY A 664 50.95 27.23 42.70
N GLN A 665 51.45 26.81 43.80
CA GLN A 665 52.09 27.70 44.73
C GLN A 665 53.37 28.25 44.11
#